data_866b0d542ccff69f142e2f719dd59cc1
#
_entry.id   866b0d542ccff69f142e2f719dd59cc1
#
_cell.length_a   1.000
_cell.length_b   1.000
_cell.length_c   1.000
_cell.angle_alpha   90.00
_cell.angle_beta   90.00
_cell.angle_gamma   90.00
#
_symmetry.space_group_name_H-M   'P 1'
#
loop_
_entity.id
_entity.type
_entity.pdbx_description
1 polymer ?
#
loop_
_entity_poly.entity_id
_entity_poly.type
_entity_poly.pdbx_seq_one_letter_code
_entity_poly.pdbx_strand_id
1 'polypeptide(L)'
;MRECRRVFSRRSLLWLLVLMAAVVFFHRVDHHNAPGFAAAYRQTVAQLAASPDPSAALSQMEAESRRYMTALLWRSTDDPDLLELYRDQARQVLGDDYEAAAMAYDLSDQAQAEFTARQQAQQTLRQQLDYLAAYPGYLDTIHENAANMPTLSIFMDSSAGKFHAENVKKTDRDFPRSTDVSLTLTETAGLENFLQDGVLSVCILLWMLVTVLRLTEERRSSLRYLVFGSPRGRTWLALRRVGILGLSAALGTALLMLTGLVTDSLLYGGLGDLSAAAQSSEIFQNFPYPLTLRQVLWAYCLLKALGMWLMGLLLWLILQLIHHLQTAMVAAAAFLAVEYSLFAFVPDSYAIVALRYINVFSFVGMEKTFLHYLNINLLGRAVNGAMLCTALLPVLLVLAAAGAVVYAGHHRPMAGANVFQRLAARLRPVFSRASGRLTLTGFEFRKILWYHKGLLVLLVFALWCFRAAAAPTADVSLYDTDTAAFQNEFQGPATEDTLRAIRARIAEVEGWPESEIRSAQLAALSAVEDEALKKLDTGLWVLNPAPMFTLCGGDVGGSQRIPAMAALLTAALLTAGTFAGERQQRMLPLLQTTPRGRRRAPRCKLTLSALLAAAVWLTLTLRQVYQVSSYYGGLTALSAPLRSVAHFADLAADCAVGQWLAGCLLLRLLVLLAVSYTHLRAHETDQYL
;
A
#
# COMPACT_ATOMS: atom_id res chain seq x y z
N MET A 1 -2.26 -12.41 -37.20
CA MET A 1 -2.26 -13.66 -36.41
C MET A 1 -0.96 -13.94 -35.65
N ARG A 2 0.25 -13.82 -36.25
CA ARG A 2 1.53 -14.13 -35.55
C ARG A 2 1.80 -13.27 -34.31
N GLU A 3 1.52 -11.97 -34.35
CA GLU A 3 1.71 -11.07 -33.19
C GLU A 3 0.75 -11.42 -32.03
N CYS A 4 -0.53 -11.71 -32.31
CA CYS A 4 -1.48 -12.18 -31.29
C CYS A 4 -1.01 -13.49 -30.66
N ARG A 5 -0.50 -14.45 -31.45
CA ARG A 5 0.04 -15.72 -30.93
C ARG A 5 1.27 -15.52 -30.04
N ARG A 6 2.04 -14.44 -30.20
CA ARG A 6 3.17 -14.11 -29.31
C ARG A 6 2.68 -13.61 -27.96
N VAL A 7 1.73 -12.67 -27.96
CA VAL A 7 1.17 -12.11 -26.74
C VAL A 7 0.36 -13.15 -25.98
N PHE A 8 -0.53 -13.88 -26.67
CA PHE A 8 -1.35 -14.95 -26.10
C PHE A 8 -0.70 -16.33 -26.24
N SER A 9 0.62 -16.42 -26.04
CA SER A 9 1.36 -17.68 -26.03
C SER A 9 1.08 -18.48 -24.75
N ARG A 10 1.30 -19.80 -24.78
CA ARG A 10 1.16 -20.67 -23.59
C ARG A 10 1.91 -20.11 -22.37
N ARG A 11 3.12 -19.55 -22.58
CA ARG A 11 3.92 -18.93 -21.50
C ARG A 11 3.28 -17.67 -20.94
N SER A 12 2.68 -16.82 -21.79
CA SER A 12 1.99 -15.62 -21.31
C SER A 12 0.70 -15.97 -20.57
N LEU A 13 -0.05 -16.97 -21.06
CA LEU A 13 -1.23 -17.47 -20.37
C LEU A 13 -0.89 -18.09 -19.02
N LEU A 14 0.24 -18.80 -18.89
CA LEU A 14 0.74 -19.25 -17.60
C LEU A 14 1.01 -18.07 -16.63
N TRP A 15 1.62 -16.98 -17.12
CA TRP A 15 1.78 -15.78 -16.32
C TRP A 15 0.46 -15.18 -15.87
N LEU A 16 -0.55 -15.14 -16.75
CA LEU A 16 -1.88 -14.66 -16.38
C LEU A 16 -2.51 -15.55 -15.29
N LEU A 17 -2.41 -16.85 -15.40
CA LEU A 17 -2.88 -17.79 -14.37
C LEU A 17 -2.14 -17.59 -13.03
N VAL A 18 -0.83 -17.34 -13.07
CA VAL A 18 -0.05 -17.03 -11.85
C VAL A 18 -0.54 -15.72 -11.23
N LEU A 19 -0.82 -14.69 -12.04
CA LEU A 19 -1.36 -13.42 -11.54
C LEU A 19 -2.79 -13.59 -10.99
N MET A 20 -3.65 -14.39 -11.61
CA MET A 20 -4.97 -14.73 -11.06
C MET A 20 -4.85 -15.47 -9.72
N ALA A 21 -3.94 -16.44 -9.63
CA ALA A 21 -3.66 -17.14 -8.37
C ALA A 21 -3.10 -16.19 -7.29
N ALA A 22 -2.27 -15.22 -7.69
CA ALA A 22 -1.75 -14.19 -6.78
C ALA A 22 -2.87 -13.30 -6.26
N VAL A 23 -3.82 -12.86 -7.10
CA VAL A 23 -5.00 -12.11 -6.67
C VAL A 23 -5.77 -12.90 -5.61
N VAL A 24 -6.12 -14.16 -5.89
CA VAL A 24 -6.84 -15.02 -4.92
C VAL A 24 -6.07 -15.20 -3.64
N PHE A 25 -4.74 -15.39 -3.73
CA PHE A 25 -3.90 -15.60 -2.55
C PHE A 25 -3.85 -14.35 -1.67
N PHE A 26 -3.60 -13.18 -2.25
CA PHE A 26 -3.49 -11.95 -1.47
C PHE A 26 -4.83 -11.53 -0.88
N HIS A 27 -5.94 -11.62 -1.62
CA HIS A 27 -7.29 -11.36 -1.07
C HIS A 27 -7.61 -12.28 0.11
N ARG A 28 -7.19 -13.56 0.06
CA ARG A 28 -7.35 -14.47 1.20
C ARG A 28 -6.44 -14.14 2.39
N VAL A 29 -5.22 -13.74 2.15
CA VAL A 29 -4.26 -13.39 3.21
C VAL A 29 -4.64 -12.08 3.89
N ASP A 30 -5.16 -11.13 3.14
CA ASP A 30 -5.60 -9.83 3.66
C ASP A 30 -7.03 -9.88 4.26
N HIS A 31 -7.73 -11.01 4.07
CA HIS A 31 -9.04 -11.23 4.68
C HIS A 31 -8.87 -11.65 6.15
N HIS A 32 -9.29 -10.77 7.07
CA HIS A 32 -9.11 -10.95 8.51
C HIS A 32 -10.40 -11.35 9.24
N ASN A 33 -11.50 -11.57 8.50
CA ASN A 33 -12.79 -11.96 9.11
C ASN A 33 -12.79 -13.41 9.57
N ALA A 34 -13.56 -13.67 10.62
CA ALA A 34 -13.72 -15.00 11.20
C ALA A 34 -14.27 -16.02 10.19
N PRO A 35 -13.91 -17.29 10.33
CA PRO A 35 -14.54 -18.36 9.56
C PRO A 35 -16.06 -18.31 9.72
N GLY A 36 -16.81 -18.31 8.61
CA GLY A 36 -18.27 -18.21 8.62
C GLY A 36 -18.83 -16.79 8.52
N PHE A 37 -17.99 -15.74 8.55
CA PHE A 37 -18.42 -14.34 8.42
C PHE A 37 -19.36 -14.10 7.23
N ALA A 38 -19.00 -14.58 6.03
CA ALA A 38 -19.79 -14.41 4.82
C ALA A 38 -21.23 -14.94 4.92
N ALA A 39 -21.42 -16.04 5.63
CA ALA A 39 -22.75 -16.63 5.85
C ALA A 39 -23.52 -15.81 6.90
N ALA A 40 -22.86 -15.48 8.01
CA ALA A 40 -23.44 -14.67 9.08
C ALA A 40 -23.84 -13.27 8.56
N TYR A 41 -22.99 -12.62 7.78
CA TYR A 41 -23.26 -11.30 7.20
C TYR A 41 -24.48 -11.29 6.30
N ARG A 42 -24.58 -12.23 5.33
CA ARG A 42 -25.76 -12.39 4.47
C ARG A 42 -27.04 -12.67 5.26
N GLN A 43 -26.96 -13.57 6.24
CA GLN A 43 -28.11 -13.91 7.06
C GLN A 43 -28.60 -12.72 7.86
N THR A 44 -27.68 -11.95 8.46
CA THR A 44 -28.03 -10.77 9.25
C THR A 44 -28.60 -9.65 8.36
N VAL A 45 -28.01 -9.38 7.17
CA VAL A 45 -28.59 -8.41 6.20
C VAL A 45 -30.01 -8.82 5.81
N ALA A 46 -30.24 -10.08 5.49
CA ALA A 46 -31.58 -10.57 5.11
C ALA A 46 -32.60 -10.40 6.25
N GLN A 47 -32.19 -10.61 7.50
CA GLN A 47 -33.05 -10.40 8.67
C GLN A 47 -33.34 -8.93 8.89
N LEU A 48 -32.34 -8.05 8.77
CA LEU A 48 -32.50 -6.61 8.91
C LEU A 48 -33.36 -6.00 7.78
N ALA A 49 -33.16 -6.46 6.54
CA ALA A 49 -33.95 -6.00 5.40
C ALA A 49 -35.45 -6.40 5.49
N ALA A 50 -35.75 -7.51 6.20
CA ALA A 50 -37.11 -7.94 6.46
C ALA A 50 -37.78 -7.21 7.65
N SER A 51 -37.01 -6.49 8.47
CA SER A 51 -37.50 -5.77 9.64
C SER A 51 -38.02 -4.37 9.26
N PRO A 52 -39.11 -3.91 9.88
CA PRO A 52 -39.60 -2.53 9.69
C PRO A 52 -38.65 -1.48 10.27
N ASP A 53 -37.84 -1.85 11.28
CA ASP A 53 -36.78 -1.02 11.87
C ASP A 53 -35.48 -1.81 11.98
N PRO A 54 -34.60 -1.71 10.98
CA PRO A 54 -33.32 -2.42 10.97
C PRO A 54 -32.40 -2.04 12.16
N SER A 55 -32.45 -0.79 12.62
CA SER A 55 -31.61 -0.32 13.72
C SER A 55 -32.01 -0.95 15.06
N ALA A 56 -33.32 -0.99 15.34
CA ALA A 56 -33.85 -1.66 16.54
C ALA A 56 -33.59 -3.16 16.49
N ALA A 57 -33.79 -3.81 15.34
CA ALA A 57 -33.52 -5.22 15.15
C ALA A 57 -32.04 -5.57 15.38
N LEU A 58 -31.12 -4.77 14.86
CA LEU A 58 -29.68 -4.96 15.08
C LEU A 58 -29.33 -4.78 16.57
N SER A 59 -29.91 -3.79 17.23
CA SER A 59 -29.68 -3.54 18.67
C SER A 59 -30.12 -4.72 19.54
N GLN A 60 -31.22 -5.43 19.16
CA GLN A 60 -31.63 -6.67 19.82
C GLN A 60 -30.63 -7.81 19.60
N MET A 61 -30.12 -7.99 18.37
CA MET A 61 -29.10 -9.00 18.07
C MET A 61 -27.78 -8.72 18.83
N GLU A 62 -27.39 -7.47 18.93
CA GLU A 62 -26.22 -7.06 19.71
C GLU A 62 -26.41 -7.27 21.21
N ALA A 63 -27.63 -7.05 21.74
CA ALA A 63 -27.94 -7.37 23.13
C ALA A 63 -27.82 -8.86 23.41
N GLU A 64 -28.26 -9.72 22.48
CA GLU A 64 -28.08 -11.17 22.60
C GLU A 64 -26.60 -11.56 22.51
N SER A 65 -25.85 -10.95 21.61
CA SER A 65 -24.39 -11.13 21.51
C SER A 65 -23.67 -10.70 22.78
N ARG A 66 -24.08 -9.62 23.41
CA ARG A 66 -23.57 -9.20 24.74
C ARG A 66 -23.83 -10.23 25.82
N ARG A 67 -25.03 -10.80 25.85
CA ARG A 67 -25.38 -11.89 26.79
C ARG A 67 -24.47 -13.11 26.63
N TYR A 68 -24.24 -13.52 25.38
CA TYR A 68 -23.34 -14.63 25.08
C TYR A 68 -21.90 -14.35 25.52
N MET A 69 -21.38 -13.16 25.20
CA MET A 69 -20.03 -12.74 25.60
C MET A 69 -19.88 -12.71 27.12
N THR A 70 -20.88 -12.17 27.83
CA THR A 70 -20.88 -12.14 29.29
C THR A 70 -20.87 -13.54 29.89
N ALA A 71 -21.67 -14.48 29.34
CA ALA A 71 -21.67 -15.89 29.75
C ALA A 71 -20.31 -16.56 29.50
N LEU A 72 -19.68 -16.27 28.35
CA LEU A 72 -18.36 -16.78 27.99
C LEU A 72 -17.29 -16.27 28.99
N LEU A 73 -17.21 -14.95 29.22
CA LEU A 73 -16.24 -14.35 30.12
C LEU A 73 -16.38 -14.88 31.56
N TRP A 74 -17.61 -14.97 32.07
CA TRP A 74 -17.85 -15.48 33.41
C TRP A 74 -17.45 -16.97 33.57
N ARG A 75 -17.72 -17.81 32.55
CA ARG A 75 -17.41 -19.27 32.61
C ARG A 75 -15.96 -19.60 32.27
N SER A 76 -15.22 -18.72 31.60
CA SER A 76 -13.84 -18.98 31.18
C SER A 76 -12.78 -18.33 32.11
N THR A 77 -13.19 -17.58 33.12
CA THR A 77 -12.27 -16.86 34.00
C THR A 77 -12.02 -17.66 35.27
N ASP A 78 -10.74 -17.99 35.53
CA ASP A 78 -10.26 -18.63 36.77
C ASP A 78 -9.62 -17.64 37.72
N ASP A 79 -9.41 -16.36 37.31
CA ASP A 79 -8.81 -15.30 38.12
C ASP A 79 -9.83 -14.77 39.15
N PRO A 80 -9.55 -14.83 40.49
CA PRO A 80 -10.48 -14.41 41.52
C PRO A 80 -10.90 -12.94 41.46
N ASP A 81 -9.98 -12.03 41.07
CA ASP A 81 -10.24 -10.59 41.01
C ASP A 81 -11.16 -10.26 39.82
N LEU A 82 -10.94 -10.91 38.68
CA LEU A 82 -11.77 -10.77 37.46
C LEU A 82 -13.12 -11.48 37.64
N LEU A 83 -13.18 -12.55 38.42
CA LEU A 83 -14.41 -13.32 38.65
C LEU A 83 -15.45 -12.49 39.37
N GLU A 84 -15.05 -11.62 40.31
CA GLU A 84 -15.97 -10.71 41.01
C GLU A 84 -16.52 -9.63 40.06
N LEU A 85 -15.67 -9.06 39.23
CA LEU A 85 -16.04 -8.08 38.17
C LEU A 85 -17.04 -8.70 37.19
N TYR A 86 -16.73 -9.89 36.67
CA TYR A 86 -17.60 -10.58 35.69
C TYR A 86 -18.89 -11.11 36.32
N ARG A 87 -18.90 -11.39 37.62
CA ARG A 87 -20.13 -11.73 38.35
C ARG A 87 -21.11 -10.56 38.36
N ASP A 88 -20.63 -9.35 38.68
CA ASP A 88 -21.47 -8.17 38.66
C ASP A 88 -21.98 -7.82 37.27
N GLN A 89 -21.14 -7.97 36.24
CA GLN A 89 -21.57 -7.83 34.87
C GLN A 89 -22.58 -8.92 34.44
N ALA A 90 -22.38 -10.17 34.88
CA ALA A 90 -23.30 -11.26 34.61
C ALA A 90 -24.68 -11.01 35.21
N ARG A 91 -24.75 -10.53 36.48
CA ARG A 91 -26.02 -10.14 37.11
C ARG A 91 -26.71 -9.01 36.35
N GLN A 92 -25.95 -8.00 35.92
CA GLN A 92 -26.49 -6.86 35.19
C GLN A 92 -27.06 -7.23 33.82
N VAL A 93 -26.40 -8.16 33.09
CA VAL A 93 -26.73 -8.48 31.67
C VAL A 93 -27.64 -9.71 31.59
N LEU A 94 -27.42 -10.75 32.41
CA LEU A 94 -28.15 -12.03 32.39
C LEU A 94 -29.27 -12.08 33.43
N GLY A 95 -29.28 -11.20 34.44
CA GLY A 95 -30.26 -11.14 35.53
C GLY A 95 -29.81 -11.89 36.79
N ASP A 96 -30.70 -11.98 37.75
CA ASP A 96 -30.38 -12.58 39.06
C ASP A 96 -30.02 -14.06 38.98
N ASP A 97 -30.64 -14.82 38.06
CA ASP A 97 -30.32 -16.22 37.77
C ASP A 97 -29.20 -16.38 36.75
N TYR A 98 -28.18 -15.49 36.75
CA TYR A 98 -27.11 -15.45 35.76
C TYR A 98 -26.35 -16.78 35.59
N GLU A 99 -26.24 -17.58 36.68
CA GLU A 99 -25.55 -18.88 36.62
C GLU A 99 -26.31 -19.87 35.71
N ALA A 100 -27.60 -20.00 35.92
CA ALA A 100 -28.44 -20.87 35.07
C ALA A 100 -28.53 -20.36 33.65
N ALA A 101 -28.66 -19.03 33.47
CA ALA A 101 -28.68 -18.37 32.17
C ALA A 101 -27.36 -18.56 31.41
N ALA A 102 -26.21 -18.43 32.08
CA ALA A 102 -24.92 -18.66 31.46
C ALA A 102 -24.66 -20.11 31.07
N MET A 103 -25.16 -21.07 31.89
CA MET A 103 -25.04 -22.49 31.59
C MET A 103 -25.90 -22.93 30.39
N ALA A 104 -26.92 -22.16 30.03
CA ALA A 104 -27.76 -22.45 28.87
C ALA A 104 -27.04 -22.19 27.52
N TYR A 105 -25.97 -21.42 27.52
CA TYR A 105 -25.23 -21.18 26.29
C TYR A 105 -24.24 -22.30 25.97
N ASP A 106 -24.23 -22.73 24.70
CA ASP A 106 -23.18 -23.59 24.16
C ASP A 106 -21.90 -22.78 23.94
N LEU A 107 -20.83 -23.15 24.66
CA LEU A 107 -19.50 -22.50 24.58
C LEU A 107 -18.45 -23.41 23.90
N SER A 108 -18.90 -24.40 23.11
CA SER A 108 -18.00 -25.19 22.27
C SER A 108 -17.19 -24.29 21.31
N ASP A 109 -16.03 -24.76 20.90
CA ASP A 109 -15.17 -24.02 19.93
C ASP A 109 -15.93 -23.63 18.65
N GLN A 110 -16.86 -24.49 18.22
CA GLN A 110 -17.69 -24.20 17.07
C GLN A 110 -18.69 -23.07 17.35
N ALA A 111 -19.36 -23.09 18.49
CA ALA A 111 -20.29 -22.02 18.89
C ALA A 111 -19.57 -20.67 19.07
N GLN A 112 -18.36 -20.68 19.62
CA GLN A 112 -17.53 -19.48 19.75
C GLN A 112 -17.09 -18.94 18.38
N ALA A 113 -16.71 -19.81 17.43
CA ALA A 113 -16.38 -19.39 16.07
C ALA A 113 -17.59 -18.78 15.35
N GLU A 114 -18.77 -19.40 15.46
CA GLU A 114 -20.02 -18.85 14.91
C GLU A 114 -20.42 -17.53 15.56
N PHE A 115 -20.22 -17.40 16.87
CA PHE A 115 -20.45 -16.18 17.59
C PHE A 115 -19.53 -15.05 17.09
N THR A 116 -18.23 -15.33 16.98
CA THR A 116 -17.25 -14.33 16.48
C THR A 116 -17.61 -13.85 15.07
N ALA A 117 -18.02 -14.77 14.20
CA ALA A 117 -18.47 -14.45 12.85
C ALA A 117 -19.72 -13.54 12.85
N ARG A 118 -20.70 -13.84 13.72
CA ARG A 118 -21.92 -13.02 13.88
C ARG A 118 -21.59 -11.64 14.46
N GLN A 119 -20.75 -11.59 15.47
CA GLN A 119 -20.35 -10.32 16.09
C GLN A 119 -19.66 -9.39 15.08
N GLN A 120 -18.72 -9.91 14.27
CA GLN A 120 -18.10 -9.13 13.21
C GLN A 120 -19.10 -8.66 12.16
N ALA A 121 -20.04 -9.52 11.77
CA ALA A 121 -21.13 -9.15 10.84
C ALA A 121 -22.00 -8.03 11.40
N GLN A 122 -22.39 -8.12 12.67
CA GLN A 122 -23.17 -7.09 13.37
C GLN A 122 -22.43 -5.77 13.44
N GLN A 123 -21.12 -5.80 13.76
CA GLN A 123 -20.30 -4.60 13.83
C GLN A 123 -20.20 -3.90 12.45
N THR A 124 -19.95 -4.66 11.38
CA THR A 124 -19.93 -4.12 10.01
C THR A 124 -21.28 -3.49 9.64
N LEU A 125 -22.38 -4.15 9.98
CA LEU A 125 -23.72 -3.66 9.69
C LEU A 125 -24.11 -2.46 10.56
N ARG A 126 -23.63 -2.37 11.79
CA ARG A 126 -23.81 -1.18 12.63
C ARG A 126 -23.16 0.05 11.97
N GLN A 127 -21.91 -0.07 11.54
CA GLN A 127 -21.22 1.01 10.82
C GLN A 127 -21.98 1.43 9.57
N GLN A 128 -22.46 0.46 8.79
CA GLN A 128 -23.25 0.75 7.58
C GLN A 128 -24.59 1.45 7.90
N LEU A 129 -25.32 0.99 8.91
CA LEU A 129 -26.60 1.62 9.30
C LEU A 129 -26.38 3.04 9.85
N ASP A 130 -25.36 3.24 10.68
CA ASP A 130 -25.00 4.55 11.21
C ASP A 130 -24.62 5.50 10.07
N TYR A 131 -23.86 5.02 9.07
CA TYR A 131 -23.56 5.76 7.86
C TYR A 131 -24.84 6.13 7.08
N LEU A 132 -25.73 5.16 6.81
CA LEU A 132 -26.97 5.38 6.07
C LEU A 132 -27.89 6.40 6.77
N ALA A 133 -27.90 6.39 8.10
CA ALA A 133 -28.66 7.36 8.91
C ALA A 133 -28.03 8.76 8.88
N ALA A 134 -26.70 8.85 8.87
CA ALA A 134 -25.96 10.12 8.90
C ALA A 134 -25.86 10.80 7.52
N TYR A 135 -25.92 10.04 6.42
CA TYR A 135 -25.65 10.54 5.07
C TYR A 135 -26.59 11.68 4.62
N PRO A 136 -27.91 11.66 4.89
CA PRO A 136 -28.77 12.79 4.56
C PRO A 136 -28.32 14.09 5.23
N GLY A 137 -27.97 14.05 6.52
CA GLY A 137 -27.43 15.20 7.26
C GLY A 137 -26.09 15.69 6.72
N TYR A 138 -25.25 14.77 6.22
CA TYR A 138 -24.02 15.14 5.53
C TYR A 138 -24.29 15.94 4.25
N LEU A 139 -25.25 15.54 3.43
CA LEU A 139 -25.67 16.30 2.23
C LEU A 139 -26.23 17.67 2.59
N ASP A 140 -27.09 17.74 3.61
CA ASP A 140 -27.67 19.00 4.06
C ASP A 140 -26.56 19.95 4.56
N THR A 141 -25.56 19.44 5.28
CA THR A 141 -24.39 20.21 5.71
C THR A 141 -23.59 20.78 4.53
N ILE A 142 -23.42 20.03 3.43
CA ILE A 142 -22.75 20.52 2.22
C ILE A 142 -23.51 21.75 1.67
N HIS A 143 -24.83 21.65 1.57
CA HIS A 143 -25.66 22.71 1.03
C HIS A 143 -25.75 23.93 1.95
N GLU A 144 -25.84 23.73 3.27
CA GLU A 144 -25.78 24.80 4.26
C GLU A 144 -24.44 25.52 4.26
N ASN A 145 -23.34 24.79 4.22
CA ASN A 145 -21.99 25.36 4.10
C ASN A 145 -21.84 26.16 2.80
N ALA A 146 -22.42 25.67 1.70
CA ALA A 146 -22.40 26.37 0.43
C ALA A 146 -23.19 27.71 0.47
N ALA A 147 -24.26 27.77 1.24
CA ALA A 147 -25.03 28.99 1.46
C ALA A 147 -24.31 30.00 2.36
N ASN A 148 -23.63 29.53 3.40
CA ASN A 148 -23.02 30.35 4.44
C ASN A 148 -21.59 30.82 4.11
N MET A 149 -20.74 29.99 3.49
CA MET A 149 -19.33 30.31 3.21
C MET A 149 -19.10 31.55 2.33
N PRO A 150 -19.92 31.85 1.29
CA PRO A 150 -19.73 33.05 0.46
C PRO A 150 -19.86 34.37 1.22
N THR A 151 -20.46 34.34 2.42
CA THR A 151 -20.69 35.55 3.25
C THR A 151 -19.48 35.87 4.15
N LEU A 152 -18.51 34.92 4.28
CA LEU A 152 -17.34 35.12 5.12
C LEU A 152 -16.28 35.99 4.40
N SER A 153 -15.90 37.09 5.02
CA SER A 153 -14.96 38.08 4.47
C SER A 153 -13.58 37.54 4.08
N ILE A 154 -13.15 36.43 4.70
CA ILE A 154 -11.87 35.75 4.43
C ILE A 154 -11.74 35.27 2.96
N PHE A 155 -12.87 35.06 2.28
CA PHE A 155 -12.89 34.54 0.91
C PHE A 155 -13.04 35.64 -0.15
N MET A 156 -13.23 36.91 0.24
CA MET A 156 -13.60 37.97 -0.71
C MET A 156 -12.43 38.66 -1.43
N ASP A 157 -11.23 38.73 -0.85
CA ASP A 157 -10.18 39.66 -1.30
C ASP A 157 -8.95 39.07 -2.02
N SER A 158 -8.85 37.75 -2.23
CA SER A 158 -7.70 37.16 -2.90
C SER A 158 -8.07 36.34 -4.14
N SER A 159 -7.10 36.12 -5.04
CA SER A 159 -7.28 35.21 -6.19
C SER A 159 -7.60 33.77 -5.73
N ALA A 160 -7.11 33.38 -4.56
CA ALA A 160 -7.45 32.13 -3.88
C ALA A 160 -8.91 32.14 -3.41
N GLY A 161 -9.42 33.28 -2.90
CA GLY A 161 -10.82 33.43 -2.50
C GLY A 161 -11.82 33.23 -3.64
N LYS A 162 -11.48 33.65 -4.86
CA LYS A 162 -12.33 33.41 -6.04
C LYS A 162 -12.47 31.93 -6.36
N PHE A 163 -11.35 31.19 -6.31
CA PHE A 163 -11.39 29.73 -6.50
C PHE A 163 -12.22 29.05 -5.43
N HIS A 164 -12.05 29.41 -4.15
CA HIS A 164 -12.83 28.83 -3.06
C HIS A 164 -14.32 29.07 -3.20
N ALA A 165 -14.72 30.29 -3.57
CA ALA A 165 -16.13 30.60 -3.82
C ALA A 165 -16.72 29.79 -5.00
N GLU A 166 -15.97 29.64 -6.10
CA GLU A 166 -16.38 28.80 -7.22
C GLU A 166 -16.42 27.31 -6.84
N ASN A 167 -15.46 26.83 -6.04
CA ASN A 167 -15.41 25.47 -5.57
C ASN A 167 -16.65 25.13 -4.72
N VAL A 168 -17.01 25.98 -3.78
CA VAL A 168 -18.20 25.81 -2.94
C VAL A 168 -19.47 25.76 -3.78
N LYS A 169 -19.65 26.72 -4.70
CA LYS A 169 -20.81 26.75 -5.63
C LYS A 169 -20.87 25.53 -6.53
N LYS A 170 -19.72 25.04 -6.97
CA LYS A 170 -19.62 23.83 -7.78
C LYS A 170 -19.98 22.58 -6.98
N THR A 171 -19.48 22.47 -5.76
CA THR A 171 -19.79 21.37 -4.85
C THR A 171 -21.29 21.32 -4.55
N ASP A 172 -21.91 22.46 -4.22
CA ASP A 172 -23.37 22.58 -4.03
C ASP A 172 -24.19 22.09 -5.23
N ARG A 173 -23.68 22.34 -6.44
CA ARG A 173 -24.37 21.92 -7.68
C ARG A 173 -24.14 20.45 -8.00
N ASP A 174 -22.94 19.94 -7.74
CA ASP A 174 -22.55 18.60 -8.11
C ASP A 174 -23.15 17.54 -7.16
N PHE A 175 -23.35 17.87 -5.87
CA PHE A 175 -23.95 16.96 -4.90
C PHE A 175 -25.49 16.99 -4.98
N PRO A 176 -26.14 15.80 -4.91
CA PRO A 176 -27.61 15.73 -4.88
C PRO A 176 -28.18 16.29 -3.57
N ARG A 177 -29.44 16.63 -3.56
CA ARG A 177 -30.18 16.93 -2.33
C ARG A 177 -30.49 15.65 -1.56
N SER A 178 -30.62 15.74 -0.24
CA SER A 178 -30.94 14.60 0.62
C SER A 178 -32.25 13.89 0.20
N THR A 179 -33.20 14.62 -0.37
CA THR A 179 -34.48 14.08 -0.88
C THR A 179 -34.34 13.27 -2.17
N ASP A 180 -33.26 13.44 -2.93
CA ASP A 180 -33.10 12.87 -4.27
C ASP A 180 -32.37 11.52 -4.25
N VAL A 181 -31.88 11.08 -3.07
CA VAL A 181 -31.10 9.85 -2.91
C VAL A 181 -31.88 8.82 -2.12
N SER A 182 -32.18 7.69 -2.74
CA SER A 182 -32.74 6.52 -2.05
C SER A 182 -31.64 5.58 -1.61
N LEU A 183 -31.37 5.53 -0.32
CA LEU A 183 -30.39 4.63 0.28
C LEU A 183 -31.05 3.30 0.63
N THR A 184 -30.31 2.21 0.42
CA THR A 184 -30.78 0.84 0.74
C THR A 184 -29.70 0.06 1.46
N LEU A 185 -30.10 -0.69 2.48
CA LEU A 185 -29.20 -1.64 3.17
C LEU A 185 -28.96 -2.85 2.27
N THR A 186 -27.70 -3.14 1.97
CA THR A 186 -27.31 -4.25 1.11
C THR A 186 -25.89 -4.72 1.46
N GLU A 187 -25.50 -5.92 1.00
CA GLU A 187 -24.18 -6.52 1.29
C GLU A 187 -23.06 -5.83 0.50
N THR A 188 -22.57 -4.68 0.95
CA THR A 188 -21.56 -3.89 0.22
C THR A 188 -20.11 -4.27 0.51
N ALA A 189 -19.83 -4.96 1.63
CA ALA A 189 -18.47 -5.23 2.11
C ALA A 189 -17.55 -5.89 1.06
N GLY A 190 -18.06 -6.83 0.27
CA GLY A 190 -17.28 -7.46 -0.80
C GLY A 190 -16.96 -6.53 -1.96
N LEU A 191 -17.89 -5.64 -2.32
CA LEU A 191 -17.67 -4.64 -3.37
C LEU A 191 -16.70 -3.55 -2.90
N GLU A 192 -16.81 -3.13 -1.65
CA GLU A 192 -15.92 -2.13 -1.04
C GLU A 192 -14.47 -2.62 -1.02
N ASN A 193 -14.23 -3.85 -0.55
CA ASN A 193 -12.91 -4.45 -0.57
C ASN A 193 -12.35 -4.55 -1.99
N PHE A 194 -13.16 -5.00 -2.94
CA PHE A 194 -12.76 -5.10 -4.35
C PHE A 194 -12.35 -3.74 -4.95
N LEU A 195 -13.08 -2.68 -4.67
CA LEU A 195 -12.80 -1.35 -5.24
C LEU A 195 -11.57 -0.69 -4.61
N GLN A 196 -11.26 -1.00 -3.36
CA GLN A 196 -10.10 -0.45 -2.63
C GLN A 196 -8.81 -1.27 -2.83
N ASP A 197 -8.89 -2.47 -3.45
CA ASP A 197 -7.75 -3.37 -3.56
C ASP A 197 -6.64 -2.86 -4.49
N GLY A 198 -5.47 -2.60 -3.91
CA GLY A 198 -4.26 -2.20 -4.62
C GLY A 198 -3.54 -3.36 -5.33
N VAL A 199 -3.67 -4.59 -4.85
CA VAL A 199 -2.98 -5.78 -5.38
C VAL A 199 -3.46 -6.09 -6.80
N LEU A 200 -4.77 -5.99 -7.01
CA LEU A 200 -5.39 -6.15 -8.32
C LEU A 200 -4.77 -5.21 -9.35
N SER A 201 -4.59 -3.94 -8.97
CA SER A 201 -3.97 -2.91 -9.81
C SER A 201 -2.53 -3.26 -10.22
N VAL A 202 -1.75 -3.77 -9.27
CA VAL A 202 -0.37 -4.24 -9.50
C VAL A 202 -0.36 -5.47 -10.43
N CYS A 203 -1.25 -6.43 -10.24
CA CYS A 203 -1.35 -7.61 -11.09
C CYS A 203 -1.70 -7.24 -12.55
N ILE A 204 -2.63 -6.31 -12.76
CA ILE A 204 -2.98 -5.83 -14.10
C ILE A 204 -1.80 -5.09 -14.74
N LEU A 205 -1.07 -4.26 -13.99
CA LEU A 205 0.13 -3.58 -14.46
C LEU A 205 1.22 -4.59 -14.88
N LEU A 206 1.45 -5.62 -14.08
CA LEU A 206 2.39 -6.70 -14.41
C LEU A 206 1.98 -7.46 -15.69
N TRP A 207 0.68 -7.72 -15.88
CA TRP A 207 0.18 -8.30 -17.11
C TRP A 207 0.47 -7.41 -18.33
N MET A 208 0.27 -6.11 -18.22
CA MET A 208 0.61 -5.17 -19.29
C MET A 208 2.11 -5.14 -19.58
N LEU A 209 2.94 -5.20 -18.53
CA LEU A 209 4.39 -5.27 -18.70
C LEU A 209 4.80 -6.55 -19.46
N VAL A 210 4.24 -7.71 -19.11
CA VAL A 210 4.46 -8.97 -19.84
C VAL A 210 4.06 -8.82 -21.32
N THR A 211 2.91 -8.23 -21.58
CA THR A 211 2.41 -7.98 -22.95
C THR A 211 3.40 -7.12 -23.77
N VAL A 212 3.83 -5.99 -23.19
CA VAL A 212 4.78 -5.08 -23.84
C VAL A 212 6.12 -5.74 -24.10
N LEU A 213 6.64 -6.53 -23.16
CA LEU A 213 7.89 -7.28 -23.33
C LEU A 213 7.79 -8.33 -24.45
N ARG A 214 6.64 -9.02 -24.57
CA ARG A 214 6.40 -9.97 -25.67
C ARG A 214 6.36 -9.28 -27.04
N LEU A 215 5.75 -8.11 -27.14
CA LEU A 215 5.74 -7.34 -28.39
C LEU A 215 7.13 -6.80 -28.78
N THR A 216 8.05 -6.69 -27.83
CA THR A 216 9.42 -6.18 -28.08
C THR A 216 10.46 -7.29 -28.23
N GLU A 217 10.07 -8.57 -28.22
CA GLU A 217 10.98 -9.72 -28.31
C GLU A 217 11.85 -9.73 -29.58
N GLU A 218 11.37 -9.15 -30.68
CA GLU A 218 12.13 -9.00 -31.94
C GLU A 218 13.44 -8.23 -31.80
N ARG A 219 13.54 -7.40 -30.74
CA ARG A 219 14.78 -6.65 -30.49
C ARG A 219 15.93 -7.53 -30.03
N ARG A 220 15.63 -8.68 -29.40
CA ARG A 220 16.65 -9.64 -28.98
C ARG A 220 17.25 -10.41 -30.13
N SER A 221 16.47 -10.59 -31.22
CA SER A 221 16.83 -11.45 -32.36
C SER A 221 17.37 -10.70 -33.56
N SER A 222 17.65 -9.37 -33.46
CA SER A 222 18.08 -8.50 -34.57
C SER A 222 17.13 -8.49 -35.81
N LEU A 223 15.98 -9.16 -35.71
CA LEU A 223 14.96 -9.21 -36.76
C LEU A 223 14.29 -7.85 -37.00
N ARG A 224 14.50 -6.90 -36.11
CA ARG A 224 13.95 -5.55 -36.23
C ARG A 224 14.30 -4.89 -37.57
N TYR A 225 15.54 -5.02 -38.02
CA TYR A 225 15.99 -4.41 -39.28
C TYR A 225 15.27 -5.01 -40.51
N LEU A 226 15.05 -6.32 -40.51
CA LEU A 226 14.33 -7.00 -41.56
C LEU A 226 12.84 -6.62 -41.57
N VAL A 227 12.22 -6.55 -40.43
CA VAL A 227 10.80 -6.15 -40.26
C VAL A 227 10.59 -4.72 -40.74
N PHE A 228 11.43 -3.78 -40.32
CA PHE A 228 11.33 -2.37 -40.74
C PHE A 228 11.72 -2.12 -42.19
N GLY A 229 12.44 -3.05 -42.85
CA GLY A 229 12.74 -3.02 -44.29
C GLY A 229 11.50 -3.30 -45.17
N SER A 230 10.48 -3.97 -44.60
CA SER A 230 9.27 -4.29 -45.38
C SER A 230 8.24 -3.14 -45.34
N PRO A 231 7.48 -2.89 -46.44
CA PRO A 231 6.46 -1.82 -46.46
C PRO A 231 5.38 -1.97 -45.38
N ARG A 232 5.00 -3.22 -45.06
CA ARG A 232 4.00 -3.54 -44.04
C ARG A 232 4.57 -3.65 -42.62
N GLY A 233 5.90 -3.59 -42.46
CA GLY A 233 6.59 -3.74 -41.19
C GLY A 233 6.69 -2.47 -40.34
N ARG A 234 6.21 -1.34 -40.86
CA ARG A 234 6.28 -0.03 -40.18
C ARG A 234 4.93 0.37 -39.59
N THR A 235 4.23 1.30 -40.25
CA THR A 235 2.95 1.86 -39.77
C THR A 235 1.87 0.79 -39.56
N TRP A 236 1.72 -0.13 -40.48
CA TRP A 236 0.71 -1.19 -40.40
C TRP A 236 0.96 -2.14 -39.23
N LEU A 237 2.23 -2.51 -39.00
CA LEU A 237 2.59 -3.33 -37.85
C LEU A 237 2.39 -2.58 -36.53
N ALA A 238 2.73 -1.27 -36.48
CA ALA A 238 2.50 -0.44 -35.31
C ALA A 238 1.01 -0.35 -34.98
N LEU A 239 0.16 -0.09 -35.96
CA LEU A 239 -1.30 -0.04 -35.77
C LEU A 239 -1.85 -1.37 -35.25
N ARG A 240 -1.39 -2.50 -35.79
CA ARG A 240 -1.76 -3.82 -35.23
C ARG A 240 -1.33 -4.02 -33.78
N ARG A 241 -0.14 -3.55 -33.42
CA ARG A 241 0.37 -3.65 -32.04
C ARG A 241 -0.42 -2.77 -31.09
N VAL A 242 -0.82 -1.57 -31.51
CA VAL A 242 -1.75 -0.71 -30.76
C VAL A 242 -3.05 -1.47 -30.44
N GLY A 243 -3.65 -2.12 -31.45
CA GLY A 243 -4.87 -2.93 -31.26
C GLY A 243 -4.66 -4.16 -30.36
N ILE A 244 -3.51 -4.84 -30.48
CA ILE A 244 -3.18 -6.00 -29.65
C ILE A 244 -2.97 -5.58 -28.19
N LEU A 245 -2.33 -4.42 -27.94
CA LEU A 245 -2.20 -3.85 -26.60
C LEU A 245 -3.57 -3.55 -25.98
N GLY A 246 -4.48 -2.95 -26.78
CA GLY A 246 -5.86 -2.71 -26.33
C GLY A 246 -6.62 -3.99 -26.02
N LEU A 247 -6.54 -4.99 -26.89
CA LEU A 247 -7.16 -6.30 -26.66
C LEU A 247 -6.58 -6.99 -25.42
N SER A 248 -5.27 -6.92 -25.23
CA SER A 248 -4.61 -7.50 -24.06
C SER A 248 -4.96 -6.75 -22.76
N ALA A 249 -5.07 -5.43 -22.83
CA ALA A 249 -5.55 -4.62 -21.70
C ALA A 249 -6.99 -4.98 -21.33
N ALA A 250 -7.89 -5.03 -22.31
CA ALA A 250 -9.29 -5.37 -22.07
C ALA A 250 -9.45 -6.78 -21.48
N LEU A 251 -8.87 -7.80 -22.13
CA LEU A 251 -9.00 -9.19 -21.68
C LEU A 251 -8.28 -9.45 -20.35
N GLY A 252 -7.05 -8.95 -20.20
CA GLY A 252 -6.28 -9.15 -18.96
C GLY A 252 -6.93 -8.45 -17.76
N THR A 253 -7.36 -7.21 -17.95
CA THR A 253 -8.09 -6.46 -16.90
C THR A 253 -9.40 -7.16 -16.56
N ALA A 254 -10.22 -7.54 -17.54
CA ALA A 254 -11.48 -8.20 -17.31
C ALA A 254 -11.33 -9.52 -16.53
N LEU A 255 -10.35 -10.37 -16.92
CA LEU A 255 -10.11 -11.65 -16.23
C LEU A 255 -9.60 -11.47 -14.81
N LEU A 256 -8.65 -10.57 -14.59
CA LEU A 256 -8.12 -10.32 -13.24
C LEU A 256 -9.17 -9.67 -12.35
N MET A 257 -9.93 -8.69 -12.86
CA MET A 257 -11.03 -8.06 -12.11
C MET A 257 -12.15 -9.06 -11.79
N LEU A 258 -12.53 -9.91 -12.74
CA LEU A 258 -13.50 -10.97 -12.48
C LEU A 258 -13.01 -11.94 -11.38
N THR A 259 -11.71 -12.26 -11.39
CA THR A 259 -11.10 -13.10 -10.35
C THR A 259 -11.19 -12.43 -8.98
N GLY A 260 -10.81 -11.14 -8.86
CA GLY A 260 -10.93 -10.39 -7.61
C GLY A 260 -12.38 -10.31 -7.14
N LEU A 261 -13.29 -9.91 -8.04
CA LEU A 261 -14.70 -9.75 -7.73
C LEU A 261 -15.35 -11.05 -7.24
N VAL A 262 -15.05 -12.19 -7.88
CA VAL A 262 -15.54 -13.51 -7.44
C VAL A 262 -14.94 -13.89 -6.09
N THR A 263 -13.64 -13.61 -5.89
CA THR A 263 -12.97 -13.94 -4.62
C THR A 263 -13.59 -13.14 -3.48
N ASP A 264 -13.76 -11.82 -3.63
CA ASP A 264 -14.34 -10.99 -2.59
C ASP A 264 -15.82 -11.30 -2.34
N SER A 265 -16.58 -11.56 -3.40
CA SER A 265 -17.96 -12.05 -3.25
C SER A 265 -18.06 -13.32 -2.41
N LEU A 266 -17.11 -14.24 -2.54
CA LEU A 266 -17.08 -15.48 -1.74
C LEU A 266 -16.61 -15.23 -0.30
N LEU A 267 -15.62 -14.33 -0.11
CA LEU A 267 -15.04 -14.05 1.20
C LEU A 267 -15.97 -13.20 2.09
N TYR A 268 -16.68 -12.25 1.48
CA TYR A 268 -17.51 -11.26 2.19
C TYR A 268 -19.02 -11.54 2.13
N GLY A 269 -19.45 -12.59 1.44
CA GLY A 269 -20.84 -13.02 1.44
C GLY A 269 -21.71 -12.43 0.33
N GLY A 270 -21.13 -11.74 -0.65
CA GLY A 270 -21.86 -11.20 -1.80
C GLY A 270 -21.30 -9.87 -2.29
N LEU A 271 -21.98 -9.30 -3.27
CA LEU A 271 -21.70 -7.96 -3.83
C LEU A 271 -22.84 -6.98 -3.58
N GLY A 272 -23.87 -7.44 -2.87
CA GLY A 272 -25.08 -6.69 -2.60
C GLY A 272 -26.02 -6.53 -3.80
N ASP A 273 -27.04 -5.69 -3.60
CA ASP A 273 -27.93 -5.30 -4.69
C ASP A 273 -27.25 -4.24 -5.57
N LEU A 274 -26.75 -4.68 -6.70
CA LEU A 274 -26.08 -3.83 -7.68
C LEU A 274 -27.01 -2.79 -8.34
N SER A 275 -28.34 -2.85 -8.10
CA SER A 275 -29.29 -1.85 -8.54
C SER A 275 -29.43 -0.68 -7.56
N ALA A 276 -28.93 -0.84 -6.33
CA ALA A 276 -28.91 0.21 -5.32
C ALA A 276 -28.09 1.42 -5.77
N ALA A 277 -28.40 2.58 -5.20
CA ALA A 277 -27.60 3.79 -5.40
C ALA A 277 -26.18 3.58 -4.90
N ALA A 278 -25.18 4.12 -5.59
CA ALA A 278 -23.78 4.00 -5.18
C ALA A 278 -23.56 4.50 -3.75
N GLN A 279 -24.24 5.57 -3.37
CA GLN A 279 -24.20 6.19 -2.04
C GLN A 279 -24.74 5.28 -0.91
N SER A 280 -25.29 4.12 -1.21
CA SER A 280 -25.66 3.12 -0.19
C SER A 280 -24.43 2.44 0.42
N SER A 281 -23.23 2.62 -0.13
CA SER A 281 -21.96 2.15 0.39
C SER A 281 -21.12 3.34 0.86
N GLU A 282 -20.50 3.22 2.04
CA GLU A 282 -19.72 4.27 2.70
C GLU A 282 -18.56 4.79 1.84
N ILE A 283 -17.93 3.94 1.04
CA ILE A 283 -16.81 4.34 0.16
C ILE A 283 -17.22 5.40 -0.88
N PHE A 284 -18.53 5.52 -1.15
CA PHE A 284 -19.10 6.52 -2.07
C PHE A 284 -19.69 7.74 -1.36
N GLN A 285 -19.39 7.96 -0.08
CA GLN A 285 -19.85 9.14 0.66
C GLN A 285 -19.55 10.44 -0.10
N ASN A 286 -18.35 10.54 -0.66
CA ASN A 286 -17.87 11.70 -1.42
C ASN A 286 -18.09 11.58 -2.94
N PHE A 287 -19.04 10.75 -3.37
CA PHE A 287 -19.32 10.51 -4.78
C PHE A 287 -20.65 11.18 -5.18
N PRO A 288 -20.60 12.31 -5.93
CA PRO A 288 -21.80 13.14 -6.15
C PRO A 288 -22.71 12.62 -7.25
N TYR A 289 -22.31 11.61 -8.02
CA TYR A 289 -23.04 11.20 -9.21
C TYR A 289 -24.18 10.23 -8.89
N PRO A 290 -25.40 10.42 -9.40
CA PRO A 290 -26.54 9.54 -9.14
C PRO A 290 -26.44 8.26 -10.00
N LEU A 291 -25.48 7.43 -9.71
CA LEU A 291 -25.23 6.15 -10.39
C LEU A 291 -25.59 4.98 -9.48
N THR A 292 -26.02 3.88 -10.09
CA THR A 292 -26.16 2.60 -9.37
C THR A 292 -24.80 1.93 -9.18
N LEU A 293 -24.67 1.07 -8.18
CA LEU A 293 -23.44 0.26 -7.93
C LEU A 293 -23.00 -0.50 -9.19
N ARG A 294 -23.96 -1.04 -9.96
CA ARG A 294 -23.67 -1.69 -11.25
C ARG A 294 -23.06 -0.76 -12.28
N GLN A 295 -23.59 0.47 -12.39
CA GLN A 295 -23.06 1.46 -13.36
C GLN A 295 -21.64 1.89 -12.97
N VAL A 296 -21.42 2.13 -11.68
CA VAL A 296 -20.08 2.45 -11.16
C VAL A 296 -19.09 1.31 -11.42
N LEU A 297 -19.48 0.07 -11.14
CA LEU A 297 -18.63 -1.09 -11.39
C LEU A 297 -18.25 -1.22 -12.87
N TRP A 298 -19.20 -1.06 -13.78
CA TRP A 298 -18.91 -1.06 -15.22
C TRP A 298 -18.01 0.09 -15.65
N ALA A 299 -18.28 1.31 -15.16
CA ALA A 299 -17.43 2.47 -15.44
C ALA A 299 -16.01 2.26 -14.92
N TYR A 300 -15.86 1.72 -13.71
CA TYR A 300 -14.59 1.37 -13.10
C TYR A 300 -13.81 0.37 -13.96
N CYS A 301 -14.43 -0.74 -14.36
CA CYS A 301 -13.81 -1.75 -15.20
C CYS A 301 -13.36 -1.17 -16.55
N LEU A 302 -14.21 -0.38 -17.19
CA LEU A 302 -13.92 0.23 -18.49
C LEU A 302 -12.76 1.23 -18.40
N LEU A 303 -12.83 2.15 -17.45
CA LEU A 303 -11.77 3.16 -17.26
C LEU A 303 -10.43 2.52 -16.89
N LYS A 304 -10.44 1.47 -16.06
CA LYS A 304 -9.26 0.69 -15.71
C LYS A 304 -8.63 0.04 -16.94
N ALA A 305 -9.44 -0.60 -17.79
CA ALA A 305 -8.97 -1.23 -19.02
C ALA A 305 -8.36 -0.20 -20.00
N LEU A 306 -9.02 0.95 -20.19
CA LEU A 306 -8.54 2.03 -21.03
C LEU A 306 -7.25 2.67 -20.48
N GLY A 307 -7.19 2.90 -19.17
CA GLY A 307 -6.00 3.41 -18.50
C GLY A 307 -4.80 2.46 -18.63
N MET A 308 -5.04 1.15 -18.47
CA MET A 308 -4.01 0.13 -18.66
C MET A 308 -3.58 0.02 -20.14
N TRP A 309 -4.48 0.25 -21.06
CA TRP A 309 -4.11 0.38 -22.49
C TRP A 309 -3.19 1.58 -22.73
N LEU A 310 -3.52 2.74 -22.16
CA LEU A 310 -2.66 3.94 -22.23
C LEU A 310 -1.28 3.67 -21.61
N MET A 311 -1.23 3.06 -20.44
CA MET A 311 0.01 2.65 -19.77
C MET A 311 0.84 1.73 -20.67
N GLY A 312 0.22 0.71 -21.25
CA GLY A 312 0.86 -0.21 -22.18
C GLY A 312 1.43 0.49 -23.43
N LEU A 313 0.69 1.46 -23.98
CA LEU A 313 1.15 2.26 -25.12
C LEU A 313 2.36 3.13 -24.78
N LEU A 314 2.35 3.79 -23.64
CA LEU A 314 3.46 4.64 -23.20
C LEU A 314 4.72 3.81 -22.92
N LEU A 315 4.59 2.70 -22.21
CA LEU A 315 5.69 1.76 -22.00
C LEU A 315 6.24 1.22 -23.33
N TRP A 316 5.37 0.85 -24.25
CA TRP A 316 5.78 0.38 -25.54
C TRP A 316 6.48 1.48 -26.36
N LEU A 317 5.99 2.73 -26.30
CA LEU A 317 6.61 3.89 -26.95
C LEU A 317 8.02 4.15 -26.39
N ILE A 318 8.18 4.18 -25.05
CA ILE A 318 9.48 4.31 -24.39
C ILE A 318 10.46 3.23 -24.87
N LEU A 319 9.98 1.98 -24.91
CA LEU A 319 10.78 0.88 -25.42
C LEU A 319 11.13 1.05 -26.91
N GLN A 320 10.32 1.70 -27.73
CA GLN A 320 10.65 1.98 -29.14
C GLN A 320 11.68 3.10 -29.31
N LEU A 321 11.56 4.17 -28.52
CA LEU A 321 12.46 5.34 -28.60
C LEU A 321 13.91 5.00 -28.27
N ILE A 322 14.14 4.08 -27.33
CA ILE A 322 15.48 3.76 -26.84
C ILE A 322 16.00 2.48 -27.48
N HIS A 323 17.16 2.55 -28.16
CA HIS A 323 17.71 1.44 -28.97
C HIS A 323 18.15 0.23 -28.13
N HIS A 324 18.78 0.45 -26.98
CA HIS A 324 19.25 -0.62 -26.10
C HIS A 324 18.14 -1.10 -25.16
N LEU A 325 17.78 -2.36 -25.23
CA LEU A 325 16.69 -2.93 -24.43
C LEU A 325 16.86 -2.68 -22.92
N GLN A 326 18.06 -2.89 -22.38
CA GLN A 326 18.34 -2.66 -20.97
C GLN A 326 18.12 -1.20 -20.56
N THR A 327 18.63 -0.24 -21.36
CA THR A 327 18.42 1.18 -21.12
C THR A 327 16.94 1.56 -21.25
N ALA A 328 16.23 0.94 -22.18
CA ALA A 328 14.80 1.15 -22.37
C ALA A 328 13.96 0.65 -21.18
N MET A 329 14.33 -0.52 -20.64
CA MET A 329 13.67 -1.05 -19.42
C MET A 329 13.92 -0.14 -18.21
N VAL A 330 15.13 0.35 -18.07
CA VAL A 330 15.48 1.31 -17.01
C VAL A 330 14.70 2.62 -17.16
N ALA A 331 14.58 3.14 -18.37
CA ALA A 331 13.80 4.34 -18.64
C ALA A 331 12.30 4.12 -18.38
N ALA A 332 11.77 2.94 -18.72
CA ALA A 332 10.39 2.57 -18.41
C ALA A 332 10.16 2.47 -16.89
N ALA A 333 11.09 1.87 -16.16
CA ALA A 333 11.01 1.81 -14.70
C ALA A 333 11.11 3.21 -14.06
N ALA A 334 12.00 4.07 -14.57
CA ALA A 334 12.11 5.45 -14.10
C ALA A 334 10.84 6.26 -14.39
N PHE A 335 10.24 6.08 -15.57
CA PHE A 335 8.95 6.67 -15.93
C PHE A 335 7.86 6.24 -14.94
N LEU A 336 7.71 4.93 -14.70
CA LEU A 336 6.74 4.42 -13.74
C LEU A 336 6.98 4.96 -12.33
N ALA A 337 8.24 5.06 -11.89
CA ALA A 337 8.57 5.60 -10.58
C ALA A 337 8.22 7.09 -10.45
N VAL A 338 8.48 7.89 -11.49
CA VAL A 338 8.11 9.33 -11.49
C VAL A 338 6.59 9.50 -11.50
N GLU A 339 5.88 8.81 -12.37
CA GLU A 339 4.41 8.85 -12.46
C GLU A 339 3.77 8.41 -11.13
N TYR A 340 4.24 7.30 -10.55
CA TYR A 340 3.78 6.86 -9.24
C TYR A 340 4.08 7.88 -8.14
N SER A 341 5.25 8.50 -8.17
CA SER A 341 5.61 9.54 -7.19
C SER A 341 4.69 10.75 -7.29
N LEU A 342 4.39 11.22 -8.49
CA LEU A 342 3.45 12.32 -8.70
C LEU A 342 2.04 11.97 -8.25
N PHE A 343 1.60 10.73 -8.48
CA PHE A 343 0.28 10.24 -8.07
C PHE A 343 0.17 10.08 -6.55
N ALA A 344 1.15 9.42 -5.91
CA ALA A 344 1.04 9.03 -4.52
C ALA A 344 1.36 10.17 -3.55
N PHE A 345 2.09 11.20 -4.02
CA PHE A 345 2.79 12.09 -3.11
C PHE A 345 2.53 13.58 -3.29
N VAL A 346 1.78 13.97 -4.29
CA VAL A 346 1.32 15.35 -4.37
C VAL A 346 0.12 15.51 -3.43
N PRO A 347 0.23 16.32 -2.35
CA PRO A 347 -0.89 16.57 -1.45
C PRO A 347 -2.01 17.33 -2.14
N ASP A 348 -3.24 17.14 -1.68
CA ASP A 348 -4.43 17.78 -2.23
C ASP A 348 -4.46 19.30 -2.03
N SER A 349 -3.69 19.79 -1.06
CA SER A 349 -3.57 21.22 -0.74
C SER A 349 -2.61 22.02 -1.63
N TYR A 350 -1.81 21.35 -2.49
CA TYR A 350 -0.84 22.06 -3.31
C TYR A 350 -1.41 22.55 -4.66
N ALA A 351 -0.94 23.71 -5.12
CA ALA A 351 -1.30 24.25 -6.44
C ALA A 351 -0.98 23.30 -7.61
N ILE A 352 -0.05 22.35 -7.40
CA ILE A 352 0.34 21.34 -8.40
C ILE A 352 -0.48 20.05 -8.35
N VAL A 353 -1.56 20.01 -7.57
CA VAL A 353 -2.43 18.81 -7.45
C VAL A 353 -2.97 18.33 -8.80
N ALA A 354 -3.10 19.23 -9.79
CA ALA A 354 -3.47 18.88 -11.15
C ALA A 354 -2.56 17.80 -11.77
N LEU A 355 -1.26 17.75 -11.39
CA LEU A 355 -0.32 16.73 -11.87
C LEU A 355 -0.68 15.32 -11.38
N ARG A 356 -1.37 15.20 -10.25
CA ARG A 356 -1.88 13.92 -9.76
C ARG A 356 -2.99 13.39 -10.66
N TYR A 357 -3.88 14.25 -11.17
CA TYR A 357 -5.01 13.87 -12.02
C TYR A 357 -4.63 13.74 -13.50
N ILE A 358 -3.63 14.49 -13.98
CA ILE A 358 -3.06 14.36 -15.33
C ILE A 358 -1.97 13.26 -15.34
N ASN A 359 -2.18 12.19 -14.62
CA ASN A 359 -1.20 11.14 -14.40
C ASN A 359 -1.78 9.79 -14.83
N VAL A 360 -0.95 8.92 -15.39
CA VAL A 360 -1.41 7.59 -15.84
C VAL A 360 -1.75 6.70 -14.66
N PHE A 361 -1.11 6.87 -13.51
CA PHE A 361 -1.43 6.14 -12.29
C PHE A 361 -2.80 6.49 -11.70
N SER A 362 -3.42 7.60 -12.09
CA SER A 362 -4.82 7.90 -11.74
C SER A 362 -5.80 6.84 -12.23
N PHE A 363 -5.44 6.10 -13.29
CA PHE A 363 -6.21 4.96 -13.80
C PHE A 363 -5.71 3.60 -13.28
N VAL A 364 -4.62 3.58 -12.55
CA VAL A 364 -4.10 2.41 -11.84
C VAL A 364 -4.66 2.38 -10.41
N GLY A 365 -4.50 3.46 -9.66
CA GLY A 365 -5.07 3.68 -8.34
C GLY A 365 -6.38 4.45 -8.43
N MET A 366 -7.39 3.87 -9.04
CA MET A 366 -8.68 4.54 -9.32
C MET A 366 -9.44 4.89 -8.04
N GLU A 367 -9.26 4.13 -6.97
CA GLU A 367 -9.87 4.38 -5.66
C GLU A 367 -9.55 5.81 -5.17
N LYS A 368 -8.31 6.25 -5.29
CA LYS A 368 -7.88 7.60 -4.87
C LYS A 368 -8.35 8.73 -5.79
N THR A 369 -8.71 8.40 -7.04
CA THR A 369 -9.07 9.39 -8.06
C THR A 369 -10.57 9.56 -8.20
N PHE A 370 -11.31 8.45 -8.16
CA PHE A 370 -12.74 8.42 -8.52
C PHE A 370 -13.66 8.29 -7.31
N LEU A 371 -13.20 7.75 -6.18
CA LEU A 371 -13.99 7.65 -4.95
C LEU A 371 -13.96 8.94 -4.12
N HIS A 372 -12.95 9.80 -4.32
CA HIS A 372 -12.83 11.08 -3.62
C HIS A 372 -13.19 12.25 -4.52
N TYR A 373 -14.18 13.03 -4.10
CA TYR A 373 -14.53 14.27 -4.78
C TYR A 373 -13.53 15.36 -4.44
N LEU A 374 -12.80 15.83 -5.44
CA LEU A 374 -11.89 16.96 -5.30
C LEU A 374 -11.97 17.86 -6.52
N ASN A 375 -12.23 19.15 -6.29
CA ASN A 375 -12.11 20.16 -7.32
C ASN A 375 -10.73 20.79 -7.28
N ILE A 376 -10.06 20.79 -8.42
CA ILE A 376 -8.73 21.37 -8.61
C ILE A 376 -8.82 22.76 -9.23
N ASN A 377 -7.91 23.64 -8.83
CA ASN A 377 -7.79 24.95 -9.44
C ASN A 377 -7.08 24.84 -10.79
N LEU A 378 -7.84 24.89 -11.88
CA LEU A 378 -7.28 24.93 -13.23
C LEU A 378 -7.46 26.36 -13.80
N LEU A 379 -6.39 27.14 -13.76
CA LEU A 379 -6.38 28.52 -14.26
C LEU A 379 -7.48 29.42 -13.64
N GLY A 380 -7.75 29.26 -12.35
CA GLY A 380 -8.72 30.02 -11.60
C GLY A 380 -10.14 29.45 -11.60
N ARG A 381 -10.39 28.33 -12.29
CA ARG A 381 -11.69 27.64 -12.32
C ARG A 381 -11.66 26.36 -11.49
N ALA A 382 -12.75 26.06 -10.82
CA ALA A 382 -12.92 24.80 -10.09
C ALA A 382 -13.33 23.70 -11.09
N VAL A 383 -12.42 22.74 -11.33
CA VAL A 383 -12.66 21.59 -12.22
C VAL A 383 -12.55 20.30 -11.38
N ASN A 384 -13.55 19.44 -11.48
CA ASN A 384 -13.48 18.14 -10.81
C ASN A 384 -12.35 17.29 -11.38
N GLY A 385 -11.48 16.79 -10.50
CA GLY A 385 -10.29 16.02 -10.90
C GLY A 385 -10.63 14.71 -11.62
N ALA A 386 -11.65 13.98 -11.16
CA ALA A 386 -12.08 12.73 -11.79
C ALA A 386 -12.66 12.99 -13.20
N MET A 387 -13.46 14.05 -13.37
CA MET A 387 -13.96 14.46 -14.69
C MET A 387 -12.82 14.85 -15.64
N LEU A 388 -11.86 15.64 -15.16
CA LEU A 388 -10.69 16.02 -15.95
C LEU A 388 -9.91 14.80 -16.42
N CYS A 389 -9.64 13.87 -15.50
CA CYS A 389 -8.96 12.63 -15.77
C CYS A 389 -9.69 11.80 -16.84
N THR A 390 -11.01 11.63 -16.68
CA THR A 390 -11.84 10.87 -17.62
C THR A 390 -11.89 11.52 -19.01
N ALA A 391 -11.97 12.85 -19.09
CA ALA A 391 -12.00 13.59 -20.35
C ALA A 391 -10.63 13.55 -21.07
N LEU A 392 -9.53 13.55 -20.32
CA LEU A 392 -8.20 13.50 -20.89
C LEU A 392 -7.81 12.11 -21.40
N LEU A 393 -8.37 11.04 -20.83
CA LEU A 393 -8.01 9.66 -21.19
C LEU A 393 -8.12 9.35 -22.69
N PRO A 394 -9.24 9.61 -23.39
CA PRO A 394 -9.34 9.34 -24.82
C PRO A 394 -8.36 10.19 -25.63
N VAL A 395 -8.13 11.44 -25.22
CA VAL A 395 -7.18 12.34 -25.89
C VAL A 395 -5.75 11.79 -25.77
N LEU A 396 -5.34 11.40 -24.56
CA LEU A 396 -4.02 10.82 -24.33
C LEU A 396 -3.84 9.49 -25.03
N LEU A 397 -4.88 8.64 -25.07
CA LEU A 397 -4.88 7.38 -25.84
C LEU A 397 -4.64 7.63 -27.34
N VAL A 398 -5.37 8.56 -27.95
CA VAL A 398 -5.21 8.90 -29.36
C VAL A 398 -3.82 9.47 -29.63
N LEU A 399 -3.35 10.39 -28.78
CA LEU A 399 -2.01 10.98 -28.92
C LEU A 399 -0.90 9.94 -28.77
N ALA A 400 -0.99 9.05 -27.78
CA ALA A 400 -0.01 7.97 -27.58
C ALA A 400 -0.01 6.98 -28.74
N ALA A 401 -1.20 6.57 -29.21
CA ALA A 401 -1.34 5.66 -30.36
C ALA A 401 -0.82 6.31 -31.65
N ALA A 402 -1.23 7.54 -31.95
CA ALA A 402 -0.78 8.28 -33.10
C ALA A 402 0.74 8.51 -33.06
N GLY A 403 1.27 8.96 -31.93
CA GLY A 403 2.71 9.14 -31.72
C GLY A 403 3.50 7.87 -31.96
N ALA A 404 3.03 6.73 -31.49
CA ALA A 404 3.67 5.43 -31.69
C ALA A 404 3.63 5.00 -33.18
N VAL A 405 2.52 5.22 -33.87
CA VAL A 405 2.36 4.88 -35.31
C VAL A 405 3.19 5.81 -36.17
N VAL A 406 3.16 7.12 -35.93
CA VAL A 406 3.96 8.12 -36.67
C VAL A 406 5.44 7.86 -36.47
N TYR A 407 5.87 7.62 -35.23
CA TYR A 407 7.26 7.27 -34.93
C TYR A 407 7.70 6.02 -35.70
N ALA A 408 6.91 4.97 -35.72
CA ALA A 408 7.21 3.74 -36.45
C ALA A 408 7.27 3.96 -37.98
N GLY A 409 6.46 4.87 -38.52
CA GLY A 409 6.44 5.23 -39.94
C GLY A 409 7.67 5.99 -40.42
N HIS A 410 8.09 6.99 -39.62
CA HIS A 410 9.18 7.89 -40.00
C HIS A 410 10.55 7.44 -39.52
N HIS A 411 10.61 6.63 -38.47
CA HIS A 411 11.87 6.19 -37.91
C HIS A 411 12.57 5.16 -38.81
N ARG A 412 13.64 5.59 -39.46
CA ARG A 412 14.58 4.68 -40.12
C ARG A 412 15.61 4.24 -39.08
N PRO A 413 15.79 2.94 -38.83
CA PRO A 413 16.84 2.46 -37.95
C PRO A 413 18.21 2.67 -38.60
N MET A 414 18.66 3.91 -38.68
CA MET A 414 20.01 4.22 -39.10
C MET A 414 20.99 3.93 -37.94
N ALA A 415 22.15 3.38 -38.28
CA ALA A 415 23.28 3.16 -37.39
C ALA A 415 23.95 4.48 -36.94
N GLY A 416 23.19 5.53 -36.72
CA GLY A 416 23.68 6.83 -36.25
C GLY A 416 23.72 6.91 -34.72
N ALA A 417 24.78 7.52 -34.19
CA ALA A 417 24.91 7.74 -32.76
C ALA A 417 23.81 8.66 -32.22
N ASN A 418 23.01 8.18 -31.30
CA ASN A 418 22.01 8.97 -30.56
C ASN A 418 22.66 10.07 -29.74
N VAL A 419 21.87 11.10 -29.33
CA VAL A 419 22.34 12.20 -28.47
C VAL A 419 23.03 11.66 -27.21
N PHE A 420 22.51 10.62 -26.60
CA PHE A 420 23.13 9.94 -25.44
C PHE A 420 24.45 9.24 -25.81
N GLN A 421 24.58 8.68 -26.99
CA GLN A 421 25.84 8.08 -27.45
C GLN A 421 26.88 9.16 -27.77
N ARG A 422 26.46 10.31 -28.29
CA ARG A 422 27.34 11.48 -28.50
C ARG A 422 27.81 12.06 -27.17
N LEU A 423 26.91 12.18 -26.19
CA LEU A 423 27.26 12.62 -24.82
C LEU A 423 28.18 11.62 -24.14
N ALA A 424 27.88 10.32 -24.24
CA ALA A 424 28.73 9.25 -23.72
C ALA A 424 30.09 9.22 -24.40
N ALA A 425 30.16 9.49 -25.71
CA ALA A 425 31.42 9.59 -26.42
C ALA A 425 32.28 10.80 -25.96
N ARG A 426 31.64 11.93 -25.65
CA ARG A 426 32.32 13.10 -25.06
C ARG A 426 32.86 12.82 -23.64
N LEU A 427 32.16 12.06 -22.85
CA LEU A 427 32.55 11.68 -21.47
C LEU A 427 33.52 10.49 -21.46
N ARG A 428 33.61 9.72 -22.54
CA ARG A 428 34.47 8.53 -22.66
C ARG A 428 35.94 8.79 -22.30
N PRO A 429 36.62 9.88 -22.73
CA PRO A 429 38.02 10.13 -22.41
C PRO A 429 38.24 10.40 -20.92
N VAL A 430 37.30 11.05 -20.23
CA VAL A 430 37.36 11.27 -18.78
C VAL A 430 37.27 9.93 -18.05
N PHE A 431 36.31 9.07 -18.45
CA PHE A 431 36.11 7.76 -17.85
C PHE A 431 37.23 6.76 -18.21
N SER A 432 37.86 6.88 -19.38
CA SER A 432 38.98 6.00 -19.76
C SER A 432 40.24 6.28 -18.96
N ARG A 433 40.53 7.56 -18.68
CA ARG A 433 41.67 7.93 -17.80
C ARG A 433 41.48 7.43 -16.37
N ALA A 434 40.25 7.55 -15.84
CA ALA A 434 39.91 7.03 -14.52
C ALA A 434 39.97 5.49 -14.47
N SER A 435 39.62 4.80 -15.56
CA SER A 435 39.59 3.34 -15.60
C SER A 435 40.96 2.67 -15.72
N GLY A 436 41.96 3.35 -16.25
CA GLY A 436 43.33 2.80 -16.37
C GLY A 436 44.06 2.59 -15.04
N ARG A 437 43.55 3.19 -13.94
CA ARG A 437 44.10 3.09 -12.59
C ARG A 437 43.31 2.21 -11.63
N LEU A 438 42.24 1.55 -12.12
CA LEU A 438 41.36 0.76 -11.25
C LEU A 438 42.00 -0.58 -10.87
N THR A 439 41.90 -0.94 -9.61
CA THR A 439 42.14 -2.29 -9.09
C THR A 439 41.06 -3.23 -9.60
N LEU A 440 41.23 -4.56 -9.48
CA LEU A 440 40.22 -5.56 -9.85
C LEU A 440 38.90 -5.29 -9.17
N THR A 441 38.90 -4.92 -7.88
CA THR A 441 37.70 -4.58 -7.10
C THR A 441 37.02 -3.32 -7.65
N GLY A 442 37.80 -2.28 -7.96
CA GLY A 442 37.26 -1.05 -8.55
C GLY A 442 36.64 -1.27 -9.94
N PHE A 443 37.21 -2.20 -10.73
CA PHE A 443 36.67 -2.58 -12.02
C PHE A 443 35.32 -3.32 -11.87
N GLU A 444 35.22 -4.29 -10.98
CA GLU A 444 33.97 -5.02 -10.72
C GLU A 444 32.91 -4.09 -10.12
N PHE A 445 33.27 -3.20 -9.20
CA PHE A 445 32.37 -2.17 -8.65
C PHE A 445 31.81 -1.26 -9.74
N ARG A 446 32.68 -0.73 -10.63
CA ARG A 446 32.26 0.06 -11.77
C ARG A 446 31.34 -0.73 -12.70
N LYS A 447 31.61 -2.03 -12.91
CA LYS A 447 30.81 -2.91 -13.74
C LYS A 447 29.39 -3.02 -13.16
N ILE A 448 29.23 -3.27 -11.87
CA ILE A 448 27.94 -3.35 -11.20
C ILE A 448 27.19 -2.01 -11.30
N LEU A 449 27.84 -0.91 -10.92
CA LEU A 449 27.16 0.40 -10.87
C LEU A 449 26.86 0.97 -12.25
N TRP A 450 27.78 0.86 -13.21
CA TRP A 450 27.66 1.54 -14.50
C TRP A 450 27.15 0.66 -15.61
N TYR A 451 27.76 -0.55 -15.82
CA TYR A 451 27.33 -1.45 -16.90
C TYR A 451 26.01 -2.13 -16.58
N HIS A 452 25.80 -2.60 -15.37
CA HIS A 452 24.57 -3.24 -14.94
C HIS A 452 23.52 -2.23 -14.40
N LYS A 453 23.80 -0.90 -14.52
CA LYS A 453 22.88 0.16 -14.10
C LYS A 453 22.56 0.13 -12.60
N GLY A 454 23.42 -0.43 -11.79
CA GLY A 454 23.24 -0.52 -10.33
C GLY A 454 23.12 0.83 -9.66
N LEU A 455 23.80 1.87 -10.17
CA LEU A 455 23.64 3.24 -9.68
C LEU A 455 22.19 3.74 -9.78
N LEU A 456 21.51 3.40 -10.88
CA LEU A 456 20.12 3.79 -11.07
C LEU A 456 19.18 3.01 -10.16
N VAL A 457 19.45 1.72 -9.95
CA VAL A 457 18.71 0.89 -8.99
C VAL A 457 18.85 1.47 -7.57
N LEU A 458 20.07 1.83 -7.17
CA LEU A 458 20.33 2.47 -5.86
C LEU A 458 19.66 3.83 -5.75
N LEU A 459 19.64 4.63 -6.81
CA LEU A 459 19.00 5.94 -6.82
C LEU A 459 17.48 5.80 -6.67
N VAL A 460 16.87 4.88 -7.41
CA VAL A 460 15.42 4.60 -7.28
C VAL A 460 15.10 4.10 -5.87
N PHE A 461 15.91 3.21 -5.33
CA PHE A 461 15.75 2.72 -3.96
C PHE A 461 15.93 3.84 -2.92
N ALA A 462 16.93 4.71 -3.08
CA ALA A 462 17.15 5.83 -2.18
C ALA A 462 15.99 6.84 -2.23
N LEU A 463 15.49 7.16 -3.43
CA LEU A 463 14.30 8.01 -3.61
C LEU A 463 13.07 7.37 -2.98
N TRP A 464 12.89 6.06 -3.15
CA TRP A 464 11.82 5.33 -2.51
C TRP A 464 11.96 5.35 -0.99
N CYS A 465 13.14 5.05 -0.44
CA CYS A 465 13.42 5.13 1.01
C CYS A 465 13.16 6.54 1.56
N PHE A 466 13.60 7.57 0.83
CA PHE A 466 13.37 8.96 1.25
C PHE A 466 11.89 9.29 1.31
N ARG A 467 11.09 8.66 0.48
CA ARG A 467 9.68 8.95 0.31
C ARG A 467 8.74 8.00 1.05
N ALA A 468 9.06 6.74 1.20
CA ALA A 468 8.27 5.73 1.92
C ALA A 468 8.17 6.00 3.44
N ALA A 469 8.38 7.24 3.80
CA ALA A 469 8.24 7.84 5.11
C ALA A 469 6.77 8.20 5.39
N ALA A 470 5.83 7.36 5.02
CA ALA A 470 4.49 7.47 5.59
C ALA A 470 4.59 7.17 7.08
N ALA A 471 4.01 8.03 7.90
CA ALA A 471 3.80 7.74 9.30
C ALA A 471 3.10 6.37 9.42
N PRO A 472 3.39 5.56 10.43
CA PRO A 472 2.59 4.40 10.70
C PRO A 472 1.13 4.87 10.77
N THR A 473 0.31 4.38 9.85
CA THR A 473 -1.13 4.64 9.81
C THR A 473 -1.79 3.71 10.82
N ALA A 474 -1.53 3.92 12.09
CA ALA A 474 -2.42 3.45 13.13
C ALA A 474 -3.46 4.56 13.32
N ASP A 475 -4.73 4.22 13.37
CA ASP A 475 -5.75 5.08 13.96
C ASP A 475 -5.38 5.25 15.43
N VAL A 476 -4.57 6.27 15.70
CA VAL A 476 -4.08 6.56 17.04
C VAL A 476 -5.10 7.51 17.67
N SER A 477 -5.80 7.03 18.68
CA SER A 477 -6.67 7.91 19.48
C SER A 477 -5.85 9.02 20.13
N LEU A 478 -6.47 10.14 20.47
CA LEU A 478 -5.82 11.21 21.25
C LEU A 478 -5.22 10.65 22.55
N TYR A 479 -5.94 9.72 23.19
CA TYR A 479 -5.49 9.02 24.41
C TYR A 479 -4.16 8.27 24.20
N ASP A 480 -4.03 7.50 23.10
CA ASP A 480 -2.80 6.76 22.82
C ASP A 480 -1.62 7.69 22.50
N THR A 481 -1.90 8.82 21.83
CA THR A 481 -0.89 9.85 21.53
C THR A 481 -0.40 10.52 22.80
N ASP A 482 -1.30 10.91 23.71
CA ASP A 482 -0.97 11.56 24.96
C ASP A 482 -0.26 10.59 25.92
N THR A 483 -0.70 9.33 26.01
CA THR A 483 -0.04 8.29 26.78
C THR A 483 1.41 8.08 26.32
N ALA A 484 1.63 7.97 25.01
CA ALA A 484 2.96 7.83 24.44
C ALA A 484 3.85 9.06 24.70
N ALA A 485 3.28 10.27 24.66
CA ALA A 485 3.98 11.51 24.95
C ALA A 485 4.43 11.55 26.42
N PHE A 486 3.55 11.20 27.35
CA PHE A 486 3.88 11.16 28.79
C PHE A 486 4.83 10.01 29.14
N GLN A 487 4.70 8.83 28.50
CA GLN A 487 5.70 7.78 28.64
C GLN A 487 7.09 8.22 28.17
N ASN A 488 7.19 9.05 27.11
CA ASN A 488 8.45 9.63 26.69
C ASN A 488 8.97 10.70 27.66
N GLU A 489 8.08 11.54 28.21
CA GLU A 489 8.43 12.57 29.20
C GLU A 489 9.00 11.96 30.49
N PHE A 490 8.37 10.92 31.01
CA PHE A 490 8.75 10.24 32.24
C PHE A 490 9.61 8.98 32.02
N GLN A 491 10.22 8.84 30.86
CA GLN A 491 11.01 7.68 30.49
C GLN A 491 12.22 7.50 31.42
N GLY A 492 12.23 6.41 32.19
CA GLY A 492 13.31 6.14 33.14
C GLY A 492 12.97 5.02 34.10
N PRO A 493 13.87 4.72 35.09
CA PRO A 493 13.60 3.75 36.12
C PRO A 493 12.37 4.17 36.95
N ALA A 494 11.49 3.22 37.23
CA ALA A 494 10.32 3.47 38.06
C ALA A 494 10.73 3.65 39.54
N THR A 495 10.87 4.88 39.96
CA THR A 495 11.26 5.27 41.33
C THR A 495 10.19 6.15 41.95
N GLU A 496 10.26 6.36 43.30
CA GLU A 496 9.35 7.31 43.96
C GLU A 496 9.48 8.75 43.41
N ASP A 497 10.66 9.13 42.93
CA ASP A 497 10.85 10.44 42.31
C ASP A 497 10.10 10.55 40.99
N THR A 498 10.13 9.50 40.17
CA THR A 498 9.35 9.43 38.92
C THR A 498 7.85 9.50 39.22
N LEU A 499 7.40 8.77 40.24
CA LEU A 499 5.99 8.79 40.65
C LEU A 499 5.56 10.16 41.15
N ARG A 500 6.40 10.84 41.93
CA ARG A 500 6.14 12.21 42.40
C ARG A 500 6.06 13.20 41.22
N ALA A 501 6.90 13.04 40.23
CA ALA A 501 6.87 13.89 39.02
C ALA A 501 5.57 13.69 38.24
N ILE A 502 5.13 12.43 38.04
CA ILE A 502 3.86 12.12 37.38
C ILE A 502 2.67 12.73 38.12
N ARG A 503 2.62 12.57 39.48
CA ARG A 503 1.56 13.13 40.32
C ARG A 503 1.54 14.66 40.27
N ALA A 504 2.71 15.31 40.25
CA ALA A 504 2.81 16.75 40.08
C ALA A 504 2.21 17.21 38.76
N ARG A 505 2.43 16.43 37.68
CA ARG A 505 1.85 16.70 36.35
C ARG A 505 0.33 16.49 36.35
N ILE A 506 -0.17 15.47 37.02
CA ILE A 506 -1.62 15.24 37.19
C ILE A 506 -2.25 16.45 37.87
N ALA A 507 -1.70 16.91 39.01
CA ALA A 507 -2.20 18.08 39.76
C ALA A 507 -2.18 19.37 38.89
N GLU A 508 -1.20 19.54 38.02
CA GLU A 508 -1.15 20.67 37.10
C GLU A 508 -2.31 20.60 36.06
N VAL A 509 -2.56 19.45 35.45
CA VAL A 509 -3.62 19.26 34.46
C VAL A 509 -5.02 19.31 35.13
N GLU A 510 -5.15 18.88 36.37
CA GLU A 510 -6.38 19.04 37.18
C GLU A 510 -6.77 20.50 37.38
N GLY A 511 -5.81 21.41 37.41
CA GLY A 511 -6.04 22.84 37.44
C GLY A 511 -6.54 23.50 36.17
N TRP A 512 -6.60 22.76 35.06
CA TRP A 512 -7.04 23.29 33.75
C TRP A 512 -8.59 23.38 33.69
N PRO A 513 -9.14 24.25 32.81
CA PRO A 513 -10.58 24.29 32.55
C PRO A 513 -11.11 22.95 32.10
N GLU A 514 -12.35 22.63 32.44
CA GLU A 514 -13.00 21.40 31.97
C GLU A 514 -13.08 21.37 30.42
N SER A 515 -12.49 20.34 29.82
CA SER A 515 -12.47 20.11 28.36
C SER A 515 -12.22 18.62 28.08
N GLU A 516 -12.60 18.16 26.90
CA GLU A 516 -12.27 16.81 26.44
C GLU A 516 -10.77 16.54 26.43
N ILE A 517 -9.95 17.57 26.13
CA ILE A 517 -8.49 17.48 26.17
C ILE A 517 -8.00 17.22 27.58
N ARG A 518 -8.53 17.93 28.60
CA ARG A 518 -8.18 17.71 30.01
C ARG A 518 -8.50 16.28 30.43
N SER A 519 -9.69 15.79 30.13
CA SER A 519 -10.11 14.43 30.49
C SER A 519 -9.26 13.35 29.81
N ALA A 520 -8.91 13.54 28.55
CA ALA A 520 -8.03 12.63 27.82
C ALA A 520 -6.61 12.61 28.41
N GLN A 521 -6.05 13.78 28.75
CA GLN A 521 -4.72 13.87 29.36
C GLN A 521 -4.67 13.30 30.76
N LEU A 522 -5.70 13.51 31.59
CA LEU A 522 -5.79 12.90 32.90
C LEU A 522 -5.88 11.38 32.83
N ALA A 523 -6.67 10.86 31.89
CA ALA A 523 -6.75 9.41 31.68
C ALA A 523 -5.41 8.83 31.21
N ALA A 524 -4.70 9.52 30.32
CA ALA A 524 -3.38 9.12 29.87
C ALA A 524 -2.33 9.15 30.97
N LEU A 525 -2.33 10.21 31.81
CA LEU A 525 -1.42 10.33 32.96
C LEU A 525 -1.71 9.28 34.02
N SER A 526 -2.98 8.97 34.30
CA SER A 526 -3.35 7.91 35.25
C SER A 526 -2.85 6.55 34.79
N ALA A 527 -2.92 6.24 33.49
CA ALA A 527 -2.37 5.01 32.95
C ALA A 527 -0.84 4.92 33.10
N VAL A 528 -0.13 6.04 32.93
CA VAL A 528 1.32 6.10 33.14
C VAL A 528 1.67 5.98 34.62
N GLU A 529 0.84 6.55 35.53
CA GLU A 529 0.98 6.38 36.98
C GLU A 529 0.80 4.91 37.37
N ASP A 530 -0.24 4.25 36.87
CA ASP A 530 -0.49 2.83 37.15
C ASP A 530 0.65 1.94 36.63
N GLU A 531 1.21 2.26 35.46
CA GLU A 531 2.40 1.58 34.94
C GLU A 531 3.60 1.78 35.87
N ALA A 532 3.84 3.01 36.34
CA ALA A 532 4.93 3.33 37.25
C ALA A 532 4.78 2.62 38.60
N LEU A 533 3.56 2.57 39.16
CA LEU A 533 3.25 1.87 40.41
C LEU A 533 3.51 0.37 40.30
N LYS A 534 3.07 -0.28 39.25
CA LYS A 534 3.31 -1.72 38.98
C LYS A 534 4.79 -2.06 38.86
N LYS A 535 5.61 -1.11 38.43
CA LYS A 535 7.05 -1.26 38.20
C LYS A 535 7.91 -0.71 39.37
N LEU A 536 7.30 -0.10 40.39
CA LEU A 536 8.00 0.50 41.52
C LEU A 536 8.84 -0.57 42.21
N ASP A 537 10.07 -0.22 42.57
CA ASP A 537 11.04 -1.10 43.29
C ASP A 537 11.41 -2.42 42.61
N THR A 538 10.95 -2.65 41.39
CA THR A 538 11.31 -3.86 40.63
C THR A 538 12.55 -3.69 39.72
N GLY A 539 13.12 -2.49 39.65
CA GLY A 539 14.21 -2.15 38.73
C GLY A 539 13.77 -2.02 37.26
N LEU A 540 12.46 -2.10 36.98
CA LEU A 540 11.87 -1.89 35.66
C LEU A 540 11.68 -0.40 35.37
N TRP A 541 11.52 -0.07 34.09
CA TRP A 541 11.42 1.30 33.61
C TRP A 541 10.02 1.63 33.09
N VAL A 542 9.60 2.86 33.29
CA VAL A 542 8.52 3.47 32.49
C VAL A 542 9.09 3.81 31.14
N LEU A 543 8.47 3.35 30.07
CA LEU A 543 8.95 3.57 28.71
C LEU A 543 7.82 3.43 27.68
N ASN A 544 7.98 4.13 26.58
CA ASN A 544 7.13 3.94 25.40
C ASN A 544 7.62 2.74 24.57
N PRO A 545 6.87 1.65 24.47
CA PRO A 545 7.27 0.46 23.72
C PRO A 545 7.03 0.59 22.20
N ALA A 546 6.19 1.52 21.76
CA ALA A 546 5.74 1.64 20.36
C ALA A 546 6.88 1.82 19.36
N PRO A 547 7.94 2.64 19.60
CA PRO A 547 9.08 2.75 18.70
C PRO A 547 9.82 1.43 18.47
N MET A 548 10.01 0.63 19.54
CA MET A 548 10.65 -0.67 19.46
C MET A 548 9.81 -1.66 18.64
N PHE A 549 8.51 -1.73 18.92
CA PHE A 549 7.60 -2.61 18.18
C PHE A 549 7.49 -2.20 16.71
N THR A 550 7.43 -0.90 16.39
CA THR A 550 7.43 -0.42 15.02
C THR A 550 8.70 -0.79 14.26
N LEU A 551 9.87 -0.81 14.93
CA LEU A 551 11.12 -1.22 14.31
C LEU A 551 11.28 -2.74 14.18
N CYS A 552 10.87 -3.51 15.18
CA CYS A 552 11.21 -4.94 15.29
C CYS A 552 10.10 -5.84 15.83
N GLY A 553 8.91 -5.33 16.15
CA GLY A 553 7.86 -6.09 16.83
C GLY A 553 6.93 -6.89 15.92
N GLY A 554 6.10 -7.73 16.54
CA GLY A 554 5.26 -8.74 15.88
C GLY A 554 4.00 -8.22 15.17
N ASP A 555 3.44 -7.11 15.63
CA ASP A 555 2.19 -6.54 15.05
C ASP A 555 2.45 -5.74 13.75
N VAL A 556 3.68 -5.68 13.36
CA VAL A 556 4.22 -4.91 12.25
C VAL A 556 4.12 -5.66 10.91
N GLY A 557 3.34 -6.73 10.87
CA GLY A 557 3.23 -7.59 9.68
C GLY A 557 2.98 -6.83 8.38
N GLY A 558 2.19 -5.76 8.41
CA GLY A 558 1.90 -4.91 7.25
C GLY A 558 3.01 -3.90 6.93
N SER A 559 3.45 -3.10 7.90
CA SER A 559 4.34 -1.96 7.67
C SER A 559 5.78 -2.34 7.28
N GLN A 560 6.28 -3.51 7.71
CA GLN A 560 7.65 -3.96 7.43
C GLN A 560 7.78 -4.86 6.20
N ARG A 561 6.70 -5.49 5.72
CA ARG A 561 6.73 -6.38 4.55
C ARG A 561 7.20 -5.66 3.29
N ILE A 562 6.60 -4.50 2.99
CA ILE A 562 6.95 -3.72 1.80
C ILE A 562 8.41 -3.23 1.81
N PRO A 563 8.92 -2.62 2.90
CA PRO A 563 10.33 -2.28 3.02
C PRO A 563 11.28 -3.46 2.86
N ALA A 564 10.98 -4.58 3.48
CA ALA A 564 11.80 -5.79 3.36
C ALA A 564 11.83 -6.32 1.92
N MET A 565 10.68 -6.40 1.25
CA MET A 565 10.59 -6.81 -0.15
C MET A 565 11.34 -5.85 -1.08
N ALA A 566 11.24 -4.54 -0.86
CA ALA A 566 11.96 -3.54 -1.64
C ALA A 566 13.47 -3.67 -1.47
N ALA A 567 13.97 -3.90 -0.26
CA ALA A 567 15.38 -4.14 0.01
C ALA A 567 15.88 -5.44 -0.64
N LEU A 568 15.11 -6.53 -0.52
CA LEU A 568 15.43 -7.83 -1.16
C LEU A 568 15.47 -7.70 -2.69
N LEU A 569 14.47 -7.07 -3.29
CA LEU A 569 14.42 -6.83 -4.74
C LEU A 569 15.58 -5.96 -5.21
N THR A 570 15.91 -4.91 -4.47
CA THR A 570 17.03 -4.03 -4.78
C THR A 570 18.35 -4.78 -4.73
N ALA A 571 18.60 -5.55 -3.66
CA ALA A 571 19.80 -6.39 -3.52
C ALA A 571 19.89 -7.44 -4.64
N ALA A 572 18.77 -8.10 -4.98
CA ALA A 572 18.70 -9.06 -6.07
C ALA A 572 19.02 -8.41 -7.44
N LEU A 573 18.45 -7.24 -7.74
CA LEU A 573 18.71 -6.51 -8.98
C LEU A 573 20.17 -6.05 -9.11
N LEU A 574 20.79 -5.61 -8.00
CA LEU A 574 22.21 -5.23 -7.97
C LEU A 574 23.13 -6.41 -8.24
N THR A 575 22.79 -7.58 -7.74
CA THR A 575 23.65 -8.77 -7.78
C THR A 575 23.43 -9.65 -9.00
N ALA A 576 22.22 -9.69 -9.56
CA ALA A 576 21.82 -10.56 -10.68
C ALA A 576 22.71 -10.42 -11.92
N GLY A 577 23.21 -9.22 -12.23
CA GLY A 577 24.07 -8.97 -13.41
C GLY A 577 25.51 -9.42 -13.25
N THR A 578 26.01 -9.67 -12.03
CA THR A 578 27.44 -9.86 -11.77
C THR A 578 28.04 -11.11 -12.44
N PHE A 579 27.31 -12.23 -12.41
CA PHE A 579 27.70 -13.49 -13.07
C PHE A 579 26.95 -13.71 -14.38
N ALA A 580 25.65 -13.39 -14.41
CA ALA A 580 24.81 -13.58 -15.59
C ALA A 580 25.31 -12.79 -16.81
N GLY A 581 25.82 -11.57 -16.63
CA GLY A 581 26.38 -10.76 -17.70
C GLY A 581 27.61 -11.35 -18.36
N GLU A 582 28.52 -11.97 -17.60
CA GLU A 582 29.72 -12.63 -18.14
C GLU A 582 29.38 -13.93 -18.89
N ARG A 583 28.37 -14.67 -18.39
CA ARG A 583 27.86 -15.87 -19.03
C ARG A 583 27.20 -15.52 -20.38
N GLN A 584 26.39 -14.47 -20.41
CA GLN A 584 25.72 -14.00 -21.62
C GLN A 584 26.72 -13.53 -22.69
N GLN A 585 27.84 -12.93 -22.27
CA GLN A 585 28.91 -12.47 -23.13
C GLN A 585 29.94 -13.55 -23.47
N ARG A 586 29.78 -14.79 -22.99
CA ARG A 586 30.71 -15.92 -23.15
C ARG A 586 32.14 -15.63 -22.66
N MET A 587 32.28 -14.70 -21.71
CA MET A 587 33.57 -14.30 -21.12
C MET A 587 34.03 -15.22 -19.98
N LEU A 588 33.10 -15.99 -19.42
CA LEU A 588 33.37 -16.85 -18.25
C LEU A 588 34.49 -17.87 -18.51
N PRO A 589 34.54 -18.60 -19.67
CA PRO A 589 35.64 -19.53 -19.94
C PRO A 589 37.00 -18.83 -19.99
N LEU A 590 37.06 -17.64 -20.59
CA LEU A 590 38.28 -16.84 -20.67
C LEU A 590 38.77 -16.37 -19.29
N LEU A 591 37.85 -15.98 -18.41
CA LEU A 591 38.21 -15.61 -17.04
C LEU A 591 38.73 -16.79 -16.23
N GLN A 592 38.18 -17.98 -16.43
CA GLN A 592 38.59 -19.21 -15.74
C GLN A 592 39.96 -19.70 -16.15
N THR A 593 40.48 -19.35 -17.31
CA THR A 593 41.85 -19.70 -17.75
C THR A 593 42.93 -18.91 -17.00
N THR A 594 42.60 -17.78 -16.39
CA THR A 594 43.56 -16.95 -15.67
C THR A 594 43.53 -17.22 -14.15
N PRO A 595 44.70 -17.29 -13.45
CA PRO A 595 44.74 -17.53 -12.01
C PRO A 595 43.98 -16.47 -11.19
N ARG A 596 44.00 -15.22 -11.65
CA ARG A 596 43.23 -14.10 -11.00
C ARG A 596 41.74 -14.21 -11.29
N GLY A 597 41.35 -14.61 -12.48
CA GLY A 597 39.94 -14.80 -12.86
C GLY A 597 39.30 -15.97 -12.11
N ARG A 598 40.03 -17.08 -11.92
CA ARG A 598 39.52 -18.30 -11.26
C ARG A 598 39.31 -18.13 -9.74
N ARG A 599 40.22 -17.44 -9.02
CA ARG A 599 40.18 -17.38 -7.55
C ARG A 599 39.83 -15.99 -6.99
N ARG A 600 40.39 -14.91 -7.58
CA ARG A 600 40.22 -13.55 -7.04
C ARG A 600 38.95 -12.88 -7.50
N ALA A 601 38.54 -13.02 -8.77
CA ALA A 601 37.36 -12.37 -9.30
C ALA A 601 36.05 -12.82 -8.63
N PRO A 602 35.78 -14.13 -8.39
CA PRO A 602 34.57 -14.56 -7.66
C PRO A 602 34.53 -14.01 -6.23
N ARG A 603 35.68 -14.05 -5.51
CA ARG A 603 35.75 -13.48 -4.14
C ARG A 603 35.46 -11.98 -4.13
N CYS A 604 36.04 -11.22 -5.07
CA CYS A 604 35.74 -9.81 -5.23
C CYS A 604 34.25 -9.52 -5.49
N LYS A 605 33.60 -10.33 -6.31
CA LYS A 605 32.18 -10.19 -6.62
C LYS A 605 31.31 -10.48 -5.40
N LEU A 606 31.61 -11.54 -4.66
CA LEU A 606 30.90 -11.89 -3.43
C LEU A 606 31.04 -10.80 -2.37
N THR A 607 32.25 -10.29 -2.14
CA THR A 607 32.48 -9.21 -1.17
C THR A 607 31.78 -7.92 -1.58
N LEU A 608 31.82 -7.54 -2.86
CA LEU A 608 31.11 -6.36 -3.36
C LEU A 608 29.61 -6.51 -3.27
N SER A 609 29.06 -7.68 -3.59
CA SER A 609 27.63 -7.95 -3.47
C SER A 609 27.18 -7.88 -2.01
N ALA A 610 27.96 -8.41 -1.09
CA ALA A 610 27.71 -8.30 0.35
C ALA A 610 27.75 -6.85 0.84
N LEU A 611 28.76 -6.08 0.40
CA LEU A 611 28.85 -4.64 0.74
C LEU A 611 27.68 -3.84 0.19
N LEU A 612 27.25 -4.11 -1.03
CA LEU A 612 26.08 -3.43 -1.63
C LEU A 612 24.78 -3.81 -0.91
N ALA A 613 24.60 -5.07 -0.55
CA ALA A 613 23.47 -5.52 0.26
C ALA A 613 23.47 -4.87 1.65
N ALA A 614 24.64 -4.77 2.28
CA ALA A 614 24.80 -4.08 3.56
C ALA A 614 24.50 -2.57 3.43
N ALA A 615 24.88 -1.92 2.32
CA ALA A 615 24.55 -0.53 2.07
C ALA A 615 23.06 -0.33 1.88
N VAL A 616 22.36 -1.22 1.17
CA VAL A 616 20.90 -1.20 1.03
C VAL A 616 20.23 -1.35 2.40
N TRP A 617 20.68 -2.33 3.20
CA TRP A 617 20.16 -2.52 4.55
C TRP A 617 20.40 -1.30 5.44
N LEU A 618 21.60 -0.72 5.42
CA LEU A 618 21.93 0.44 6.22
C LEU A 618 21.06 1.67 5.85
N THR A 619 20.88 1.92 4.56
CA THR A 619 20.04 3.01 4.07
C THR A 619 18.61 2.85 4.55
N LEU A 620 18.05 1.65 4.44
CA LEU A 620 16.69 1.35 4.91
C LEU A 620 16.59 1.52 6.44
N THR A 621 17.52 0.92 7.18
CA THR A 621 17.51 0.95 8.66
C THR A 621 17.64 2.38 9.19
N LEU A 622 18.59 3.16 8.68
CA LEU A 622 18.75 4.57 9.08
C LEU A 622 17.48 5.38 8.80
N ARG A 623 16.85 5.13 7.67
CA ARG A 623 15.60 5.79 7.32
C ARG A 623 14.46 5.40 8.25
N GLN A 624 14.30 4.11 8.56
CA GLN A 624 13.28 3.63 9.49
C GLN A 624 13.49 4.19 10.90
N VAL A 625 14.72 4.16 11.40
CA VAL A 625 15.07 4.73 12.71
C VAL A 625 14.76 6.22 12.76
N TYR A 626 15.13 6.98 11.73
CA TYR A 626 14.81 8.40 11.64
C TYR A 626 13.30 8.65 11.63
N GLN A 627 12.56 7.90 10.86
CA GLN A 627 11.11 8.04 10.74
C GLN A 627 10.39 7.73 12.05
N VAL A 628 10.73 6.61 12.67
CA VAL A 628 10.14 6.18 13.95
C VAL A 628 10.48 7.20 15.05
N SER A 629 11.74 7.63 15.12
CA SER A 629 12.17 8.66 16.09
C SER A 629 11.44 9.99 15.88
N SER A 630 11.23 10.41 14.64
CA SER A 630 10.50 11.66 14.34
C SER A 630 9.02 11.57 14.65
N TYR A 631 8.41 10.40 14.47
CA TYR A 631 6.98 10.19 14.68
C TYR A 631 6.62 10.10 16.18
N TYR A 632 7.41 9.33 16.94
CA TYR A 632 7.15 9.08 18.37
C TYR A 632 7.87 10.07 19.31
N GLY A 633 8.55 11.09 18.79
CA GLY A 633 9.33 12.03 19.60
C GLY A 633 10.61 11.46 20.19
N GLY A 634 11.02 10.26 19.79
CA GLY A 634 12.22 9.57 20.29
C GLY A 634 12.22 8.08 19.98
N LEU A 635 13.22 7.39 20.49
CA LEU A 635 13.27 5.94 20.51
C LEU A 635 13.00 5.43 21.93
N THR A 636 12.48 4.21 22.05
CA THR A 636 12.40 3.50 23.32
C THR A 636 13.77 3.48 23.99
N ALA A 637 13.84 3.72 25.32
CA ALA A 637 15.09 3.75 26.06
C ALA A 637 15.96 2.52 25.79
N LEU A 638 17.06 2.71 25.10
CA LEU A 638 17.94 1.59 24.65
C LEU A 638 18.63 0.88 25.80
N SER A 639 18.82 1.57 26.94
CA SER A 639 19.44 1.04 28.17
C SER A 639 18.43 0.37 29.10
N ALA A 640 17.14 0.51 28.87
CA ALA A 640 16.11 -0.10 29.69
C ALA A 640 16.16 -1.63 29.64
N PRO A 641 15.91 -2.32 30.76
CA PRO A 641 15.75 -3.78 30.76
C PRO A 641 14.59 -4.19 29.82
N LEU A 642 14.78 -5.23 29.01
CA LEU A 642 13.77 -5.69 28.05
C LEU A 642 12.45 -6.10 28.76
N ARG A 643 12.54 -6.63 29.96
CA ARG A 643 11.39 -6.99 30.81
C ARG A 643 10.50 -5.80 31.19
N SER A 644 11.00 -4.56 31.04
CA SER A 644 10.18 -3.36 31.24
C SER A 644 9.08 -3.23 30.20
N VAL A 645 9.17 -3.92 29.06
CA VAL A 645 8.12 -4.02 28.05
C VAL A 645 7.20 -5.19 28.42
N ALA A 646 5.91 -4.94 28.62
CA ALA A 646 4.95 -5.94 29.09
C ALA A 646 4.96 -7.25 28.27
N HIS A 647 5.12 -7.16 26.95
CA HIS A 647 5.20 -8.33 26.08
C HIS A 647 6.38 -9.26 26.37
N PHE A 648 7.44 -8.77 27.03
CA PHE A 648 8.66 -9.51 27.36
C PHE A 648 8.86 -9.71 28.86
N ALA A 649 7.81 -9.45 29.67
CA ALA A 649 7.88 -9.55 31.13
C ALA A 649 8.35 -10.94 31.61
N ASP A 650 7.87 -12.00 30.95
CA ASP A 650 8.16 -13.40 31.28
C ASP A 650 9.45 -13.95 30.67
N LEU A 651 10.17 -13.13 29.90
CA LEU A 651 11.38 -13.59 29.23
C LEU A 651 12.52 -13.77 30.24
N ALA A 652 13.12 -14.95 30.28
CA ALA A 652 14.23 -15.26 31.19
C ALA A 652 15.56 -14.53 30.86
N ALA A 653 15.63 -13.78 29.76
CA ALA A 653 16.84 -13.12 29.31
C ALA A 653 17.02 -11.73 29.92
N ASP A 654 18.13 -11.53 30.63
CA ASP A 654 18.55 -10.21 31.09
C ASP A 654 19.30 -9.47 29.96
N CYS A 655 18.52 -8.85 29.06
CA CYS A 655 19.10 -8.01 28.01
C CYS A 655 18.43 -6.63 27.99
N ALA A 656 19.19 -5.64 27.54
CA ALA A 656 18.66 -4.31 27.32
C ALA A 656 17.86 -4.25 26.01
N VAL A 657 16.85 -3.33 25.93
CA VAL A 657 16.07 -3.04 24.72
C VAL A 657 16.97 -2.80 23.52
N GLY A 658 18.08 -2.05 23.69
CA GLY A 658 19.05 -1.79 22.63
C GLY A 658 19.76 -3.02 22.10
N GLN A 659 20.06 -3.99 22.97
CA GLN A 659 20.68 -5.25 22.57
C GLN A 659 19.71 -6.12 21.75
N TRP A 660 18.45 -6.18 22.18
CA TRP A 660 17.39 -6.85 21.44
C TRP A 660 17.17 -6.22 20.05
N LEU A 661 17.07 -4.89 19.99
CA LEU A 661 16.90 -4.15 18.75
C LEU A 661 18.07 -4.39 17.79
N ALA A 662 19.31 -4.33 18.30
CA ALA A 662 20.52 -4.63 17.53
C ALA A 662 20.52 -6.07 17.00
N GLY A 663 20.09 -7.03 17.82
CA GLY A 663 19.94 -8.43 17.42
C GLY A 663 18.94 -8.61 16.27
N CYS A 664 17.78 -8.00 16.35
CA CYS A 664 16.76 -8.01 15.31
C CYS A 664 17.27 -7.37 13.99
N LEU A 665 17.94 -6.24 14.08
CA LEU A 665 18.50 -5.55 12.92
C LEU A 665 19.64 -6.36 12.27
N LEU A 666 20.51 -6.99 13.07
CA LEU A 666 21.55 -7.89 12.57
C LEU A 666 20.96 -9.14 11.90
N LEU A 667 19.92 -9.72 12.46
CA LEU A 667 19.21 -10.86 11.85
C LEU A 667 18.66 -10.49 10.47
N ARG A 668 18.05 -9.31 10.33
CA ARG A 668 17.60 -8.80 9.02
C ARG A 668 18.74 -8.64 8.01
N LEU A 669 19.90 -8.15 8.46
CA LEU A 669 21.09 -8.08 7.60
C LEU A 669 21.55 -9.47 7.17
N LEU A 670 21.60 -10.43 8.08
CA LEU A 670 22.02 -11.82 7.79
C LEU A 670 21.08 -12.47 6.77
N VAL A 671 19.76 -12.29 6.91
CA VAL A 671 18.76 -12.78 5.95
C VAL A 671 18.98 -12.15 4.57
N LEU A 672 19.19 -10.84 4.50
CA LEU A 672 19.43 -10.15 3.22
C LEU A 672 20.73 -10.64 2.56
N LEU A 673 21.80 -10.85 3.33
CA LEU A 673 23.06 -11.41 2.85
C LEU A 673 22.89 -12.86 2.38
N ALA A 674 22.15 -13.69 3.11
CA ALA A 674 21.86 -15.08 2.75
C ALA A 674 21.08 -15.15 1.42
N VAL A 675 20.04 -14.34 1.26
CA VAL A 675 19.27 -14.26 0.01
C VAL A 675 20.13 -13.77 -1.14
N SER A 676 20.95 -12.74 -0.93
CA SER A 676 21.89 -12.25 -1.96
C SER A 676 22.89 -13.34 -2.36
N TYR A 677 23.39 -14.11 -1.41
CA TYR A 677 24.31 -15.23 -1.67
C TYR A 677 23.63 -16.39 -2.42
N THR A 678 22.44 -16.81 -1.99
CA THR A 678 21.70 -17.89 -2.65
C THR A 678 21.33 -17.52 -4.09
N HIS A 679 20.97 -16.26 -4.33
CA HIS A 679 20.67 -15.75 -5.66
C HIS A 679 21.91 -15.77 -6.58
N LEU A 680 23.07 -15.42 -6.05
CA LEU A 680 24.35 -15.54 -6.75
C LEU A 680 24.72 -16.99 -7.05
N ARG A 681 24.55 -17.90 -6.07
CA ARG A 681 24.88 -19.32 -6.21
C ARG A 681 23.94 -20.05 -7.16
N ALA A 682 22.66 -19.73 -7.18
CA ALA A 682 21.70 -20.29 -8.15
C ALA A 682 22.14 -20.06 -9.60
N HIS A 683 22.80 -18.94 -9.88
CA HIS A 683 23.38 -18.66 -11.20
C HIS A 683 24.72 -19.38 -11.46
N GLU A 684 25.38 -19.93 -10.43
CA GLU A 684 26.59 -20.78 -10.56
C GLU A 684 26.25 -22.27 -10.74
N THR A 685 25.25 -22.79 -10.01
CA THR A 685 24.94 -24.23 -9.96
C THR A 685 24.27 -24.79 -11.22
N ASP A 686 23.64 -23.97 -12.03
CA ASP A 686 23.21 -24.36 -13.39
C ASP A 686 24.35 -24.82 -14.32
N GLN A 687 25.59 -24.89 -13.83
CA GLN A 687 26.77 -25.38 -14.59
C GLN A 687 27.00 -26.88 -14.41
N TYR A 688 26.35 -27.54 -13.47
CA TYR A 688 26.60 -28.97 -13.16
C TYR A 688 25.40 -29.88 -13.46
N LEU A 689 24.30 -29.33 -13.98
CA LEU A 689 23.18 -30.04 -14.57
C LEU A 689 23.13 -29.76 -16.08
#